data_5449822558a13f436cb9eaab50ed3b43
#
_entry.id   5449822558a13f436cb9eaab50ed3b43
#
_cell.length_a   1.000
_cell.length_b   1.000
_cell.length_c   1.000
_cell.angle_alpha   90.00
_cell.angle_beta   90.00
_cell.angle_gamma   90.00
#
_symmetry.space_group_name_H-M   'P 1'
#
loop_
_entity.id
_entity.type
_entity.pdbx_description
1 polymer ?
#
loop_
_entity_poly.entity_id
_entity_poly.type
_entity_poly.pdbx_seq_one_letter_code
_entity_poly.pdbx_strand_id
1 'polypeptide(L)'
;MTRKWLILIFIFCCISGKITAHDNSLKLWYDKPAKQWVEALPLGNGRIGAMVFGDPAHERFQLNEETVWGGSPHNNTNPNAKEALPRIRRLIFEGKNKEAQELFGPAICSQSANGMPYQTVGTLHLDFEGINQYDDFYRDLDIEKAIATTRFTANGITYIREAFTSFPDRLLIIKLTASKKKSISFTAHYTTPYTENTEFCISPRKELQLNGKANDHEGIEGKIRFTALTRIDNNGGTLKVTSDSTLQVKNADSVTLYVSIGTNFINYKDVSGDALKAARQYMKQAGKNYTKRKEAHIAAYQQYFNRVSLDLGSNDQIKKPTDRRVREFSSVTDPQMAALYFQFGRYLLICSSQPGGQAANLQGIWNYQLRAPWDGKYTTDINVEMNYWPAETTALSEMHEPFLQLVKEVAIQGRESASMYSCRGWTLHHNTDIWRTTGAVDGAKYGVWPTCNAWFCQHLWDRYLFSGDKNYLAEVYPIMRGACEFYLDFLVREPKNNWLVVAPSYSPENSPSVNGKRGFVIVAGTTMDNQMVYDLFYNTIQAANLMNENTAFTDSLQTVANHLAPMQVGRWGQLQEWMEDWDNPQDHHRHVSHLWGLYPGRQISAYHSPVLFEAAKTSLTARGDHSTGWSMGWKVCLWARLLDGNHAYKLITEQLHPTTDERGQNGGTYPNLFDAHPPFQIDGNFGCTAGITEMFVQSHDGAVHLLPALPDVWERGVIKGIRCRGGFLLEEMKWEKGQMQTATICSTIGGTLRIRTGSPLYLNGEKLEPVEQAPCNNPLLQPQPIRKPLIAANAPLSIPQYKETYIYDITTDVGKKYTLSTRPMNH
;
A
#
# COMPACT_ATOMS: atom_id res chain seq x y z
N MET A 1 44.49 -47.85 53.33
CA MET A 1 43.14 -47.21 53.25
C MET A 1 43.29 -45.70 53.22
N THR A 2 43.28 -45.08 52.05
CA THR A 2 43.51 -43.65 51.92
C THR A 2 42.39 -43.11 51.06
N ARG A 3 41.48 -42.31 51.61
CA ARG A 3 40.45 -41.57 50.93
C ARG A 3 41.04 -40.35 50.22
N LYS A 4 40.89 -40.29 48.88
CA LYS A 4 41.18 -39.11 48.11
C LYS A 4 39.90 -38.27 48.01
N TRP A 5 39.96 -36.99 48.39
CA TRP A 5 38.96 -35.96 48.16
C TRP A 5 39.19 -35.31 46.75
N LEU A 6 38.20 -35.35 45.91
CA LEU A 6 38.17 -34.55 44.64
C LEU A 6 37.51 -33.22 44.94
N ILE A 7 38.27 -32.15 44.76
CA ILE A 7 37.73 -30.77 44.76
C ILE A 7 37.29 -30.43 43.33
N LEU A 8 35.99 -30.25 43.13
CA LEU A 8 35.44 -29.70 41.86
C LEU A 8 35.52 -28.18 41.92
N ILE A 9 36.38 -27.59 41.09
CA ILE A 9 36.43 -26.15 40.82
C ILE A 9 35.39 -25.83 39.73
N PHE A 10 34.31 -25.13 40.08
CA PHE A 10 33.39 -24.52 39.13
C PHE A 10 34.03 -23.26 38.53
N ILE A 11 34.48 -23.35 37.31
CA ILE A 11 34.87 -22.17 36.52
C ILE A 11 33.60 -21.52 36.01
N PHE A 12 33.24 -20.37 36.58
CA PHE A 12 32.25 -19.47 36.02
C PHE A 12 32.83 -18.81 34.75
N CYS A 13 32.55 -19.34 33.56
CA CYS A 13 32.76 -18.63 32.32
C CYS A 13 31.74 -17.52 32.21
N CYS A 14 32.15 -16.29 32.48
CA CYS A 14 31.41 -15.10 31.99
C CYS A 14 31.45 -15.08 30.48
N ILE A 15 30.40 -15.60 29.87
CA ILE A 15 30.15 -15.37 28.41
C ILE A 15 29.62 -13.95 28.29
N SER A 16 30.51 -12.99 28.11
CA SER A 16 30.16 -11.70 27.55
C SER A 16 29.77 -11.95 26.09
N GLY A 17 28.46 -12.16 25.83
CA GLY A 17 27.91 -12.26 24.48
C GLY A 17 28.21 -10.96 23.75
N LYS A 18 29.15 -10.99 22.82
CA LYS A 18 29.24 -9.99 21.81
C LYS A 18 27.91 -10.03 21.06
N ILE A 19 27.08 -8.99 21.20
CA ILE A 19 25.93 -8.74 20.34
C ILE A 19 26.50 -8.63 18.93
N THR A 20 26.26 -9.65 18.13
CA THR A 20 26.63 -9.65 16.72
C THR A 20 25.75 -8.62 15.99
N ALA A 21 26.34 -7.84 15.10
CA ALA A 21 25.69 -6.78 14.33
C ALA A 21 24.48 -7.25 13.49
N HIS A 22 24.20 -8.54 13.44
CA HIS A 22 23.07 -9.15 12.75
C HIS A 22 21.72 -8.97 13.46
N ASP A 23 21.70 -8.60 14.73
CA ASP A 23 20.47 -8.61 15.57
C ASP A 23 19.62 -7.33 15.42
N ASN A 24 20.11 -6.29 14.73
CA ASN A 24 19.40 -5.02 14.57
C ASN A 24 19.00 -4.70 13.10
N SER A 25 19.22 -5.59 12.16
CA SER A 25 19.05 -5.27 10.73
C SER A 25 17.59 -5.00 10.31
N LEU A 26 16.61 -5.61 10.99
CA LEU A 26 15.19 -5.44 10.74
C LEU A 26 14.46 -4.80 11.93
N LYS A 27 15.08 -3.76 12.50
CA LYS A 27 14.52 -3.00 13.61
C LYS A 27 14.53 -1.50 13.34
N LEU A 28 13.39 -0.86 13.63
CA LEU A 28 13.37 0.56 13.87
C LEU A 28 13.70 0.77 15.33
N TRP A 29 14.80 1.45 15.67
CA TRP A 29 15.17 1.65 17.06
C TRP A 29 15.54 3.10 17.38
N TYR A 30 15.34 3.50 18.65
CA TYR A 30 15.48 4.86 19.13
C TYR A 30 16.05 4.87 20.55
N ASP A 31 16.80 5.93 20.87
CA ASP A 31 17.40 6.21 22.16
C ASP A 31 16.60 7.22 23.02
N LYS A 32 15.38 7.54 22.60
CA LYS A 32 14.46 8.47 23.26
C LYS A 32 12.99 8.04 23.08
N PRO A 33 12.11 8.38 24.04
CA PRO A 33 10.67 8.15 23.89
C PRO A 33 10.06 9.00 22.76
N ALA A 34 8.92 8.59 22.23
CA ALA A 34 8.16 9.36 21.28
C ALA A 34 7.39 10.48 21.99
N LYS A 35 7.52 11.70 21.47
CA LYS A 35 6.74 12.85 21.91
C LYS A 35 5.51 13.08 21.03
N GLN A 36 5.69 12.91 19.72
CA GLN A 36 4.66 13.10 18.71
C GLN A 36 4.18 11.74 18.17
N TRP A 37 2.99 11.72 17.59
CA TRP A 37 2.40 10.52 17.01
C TRP A 37 3.26 9.91 15.90
N VAL A 38 3.85 10.73 15.05
CA VAL A 38 4.76 10.29 13.94
C VAL A 38 6.14 9.81 14.42
N GLU A 39 6.40 9.81 15.72
CA GLU A 39 7.57 9.20 16.34
C GLU A 39 7.22 7.85 17.00
N ALA A 40 5.92 7.58 17.25
CA ALA A 40 5.45 6.36 17.89
C ALA A 40 5.56 5.15 16.96
N LEU A 41 5.65 3.95 17.53
CA LEU A 41 5.84 2.70 16.80
C LEU A 41 4.50 2.08 16.40
N PRO A 42 4.24 1.84 15.11
CA PRO A 42 2.97 1.28 14.66
C PRO A 42 2.92 -0.24 14.84
N LEU A 43 1.92 -0.74 15.52
CA LEU A 43 1.52 -2.15 15.59
C LEU A 43 0.17 -2.36 14.92
N GLY A 44 -0.03 -3.48 14.24
CA GLY A 44 -1.30 -3.79 13.58
C GLY A 44 -1.47 -5.28 13.30
N ASN A 45 -2.72 -5.72 13.19
CA ASN A 45 -3.09 -7.09 12.79
C ASN A 45 -4.22 -7.13 11.76
N GLY A 46 -4.39 -6.05 10.99
CA GLY A 46 -5.47 -5.85 10.02
C GLY A 46 -6.76 -5.33 10.66
N ARG A 47 -7.00 -5.60 11.94
CA ARG A 47 -8.23 -5.19 12.64
C ARG A 47 -7.99 -4.13 13.73
N ILE A 48 -6.99 -4.33 14.57
CA ILE A 48 -6.58 -3.38 15.60
C ILE A 48 -5.26 -2.76 15.18
N GLY A 49 -5.19 -1.43 15.22
CA GLY A 49 -3.98 -0.63 15.14
C GLY A 49 -3.62 -0.06 16.51
N ALA A 50 -2.34 0.04 16.81
CA ALA A 50 -1.85 0.71 18.01
C ALA A 50 -0.55 1.45 17.73
N MET A 51 -0.42 2.68 18.25
CA MET A 51 0.82 3.44 18.23
C MET A 51 1.43 3.44 19.62
N VAL A 52 2.67 2.95 19.75
CA VAL A 52 3.39 2.77 21.02
C VAL A 52 4.39 3.90 21.21
N PHE A 53 4.24 4.69 22.27
CA PHE A 53 5.08 5.87 22.51
C PHE A 53 6.39 5.54 23.25
N GLY A 54 6.36 4.61 24.19
CA GLY A 54 7.54 4.18 24.93
C GLY A 54 7.98 5.18 26.02
N ASP A 55 7.08 6.04 26.55
CA ASP A 55 7.43 6.95 27.62
C ASP A 55 7.57 6.19 28.95
N PRO A 56 8.70 6.35 29.68
CA PRO A 56 8.91 5.63 30.94
C PRO A 56 7.89 5.93 32.02
N ALA A 57 7.48 7.19 32.18
CA ALA A 57 6.56 7.63 33.22
C ALA A 57 5.09 7.60 32.76
N HIS A 58 4.85 7.98 31.52
CA HIS A 58 3.50 8.17 30.95
C HIS A 58 3.34 7.42 29.65
N GLU A 59 3.29 6.08 29.71
CA GLU A 59 3.14 5.24 28.51
C GLU A 59 1.76 5.42 27.89
N ARG A 60 1.73 5.49 26.57
CA ARG A 60 0.51 5.66 25.77
C ARG A 60 0.44 4.62 24.65
N PHE A 61 -0.75 4.04 24.49
CA PHE A 61 -1.12 3.21 23.35
C PHE A 61 -2.31 3.87 22.67
N GLN A 62 -2.08 4.62 21.58
CA GLN A 62 -3.18 5.17 20.80
C GLN A 62 -3.76 4.06 19.93
N LEU A 63 -5.09 3.92 19.89
CA LEU A 63 -5.80 2.75 19.42
C LEU A 63 -6.72 3.05 18.24
N ASN A 64 -6.74 2.15 17.29
CA ASN A 64 -7.67 2.11 16.17
C ASN A 64 -8.33 0.75 16.03
N GLU A 65 -9.48 0.74 15.37
CA GLU A 65 -10.15 -0.45 14.89
C GLU A 65 -10.68 -0.16 13.47
N GLU A 66 -10.51 -1.10 12.55
CA GLU A 66 -10.70 -0.90 11.10
C GLU A 66 -12.10 -0.44 10.68
N THR A 67 -13.13 -0.66 11.52
CA THR A 67 -14.53 -0.34 11.20
C THR A 67 -15.08 0.88 11.94
N VAL A 68 -14.25 1.62 12.68
CA VAL A 68 -14.68 2.85 13.36
C VAL A 68 -14.66 4.01 12.38
N TRP A 69 -15.79 4.26 11.72
CA TRP A 69 -15.99 5.31 10.73
C TRP A 69 -17.22 6.14 11.09
N GLY A 70 -17.20 7.43 10.74
CA GLY A 70 -18.34 8.31 10.84
C GLY A 70 -19.52 7.88 9.95
N GLY A 71 -20.69 8.49 10.20
CA GLY A 71 -21.88 8.26 9.40
C GLY A 71 -22.45 6.84 9.46
N SER A 72 -23.13 6.45 8.42
CA SER A 72 -23.84 5.16 8.28
C SER A 72 -24.11 4.84 6.81
N PRO A 73 -24.60 3.64 6.46
CA PRO A 73 -24.96 3.29 5.08
C PRO A 73 -25.90 4.33 4.45
N HIS A 74 -25.50 4.86 3.29
CA HIS A 74 -26.27 5.85 2.55
C HIS A 74 -25.94 5.80 1.04
N ASN A 75 -26.77 6.45 0.23
CA ASN A 75 -26.51 6.67 -1.19
C ASN A 75 -26.13 8.15 -1.40
N ASN A 76 -25.05 8.41 -2.10
CA ASN A 76 -24.55 9.76 -2.39
C ASN A 76 -24.57 10.11 -3.89
N THR A 77 -25.32 9.39 -4.72
CA THR A 77 -25.50 9.74 -6.14
C THR A 77 -26.44 10.93 -6.32
N ASN A 78 -26.24 11.70 -7.40
CA ASN A 78 -27.09 12.84 -7.73
C ASN A 78 -28.04 12.49 -8.87
N PRO A 79 -29.36 12.45 -8.66
CA PRO A 79 -30.34 12.06 -9.68
C PRO A 79 -30.43 13.05 -10.86
N ASN A 80 -29.96 14.28 -10.72
CA ASN A 80 -30.00 15.30 -11.79
C ASN A 80 -28.94 15.06 -12.88
N ALA A 81 -28.00 14.14 -12.65
CA ALA A 81 -26.86 13.88 -13.55
C ALA A 81 -27.32 13.51 -14.98
N LYS A 82 -28.38 12.70 -15.12
CA LYS A 82 -28.93 12.25 -16.39
C LYS A 82 -29.32 13.42 -17.30
N GLU A 83 -30.02 14.40 -16.76
CA GLU A 83 -30.52 15.56 -17.56
C GLU A 83 -29.38 16.53 -17.89
N ALA A 84 -28.42 16.69 -17.02
CA ALA A 84 -27.30 17.62 -17.17
C ALA A 84 -26.21 17.11 -18.12
N LEU A 85 -25.97 15.81 -18.16
CA LEU A 85 -24.86 15.19 -18.89
C LEU A 85 -24.78 15.60 -20.38
N PRO A 86 -25.88 15.60 -21.19
CA PRO A 86 -25.81 16.00 -22.59
C PRO A 86 -25.37 17.45 -22.75
N ARG A 87 -25.81 18.35 -21.86
CA ARG A 87 -25.43 19.77 -21.87
C ARG A 87 -23.97 19.96 -21.50
N ILE A 88 -23.50 19.25 -20.49
CA ILE A 88 -22.06 19.29 -20.06
C ILE A 88 -21.19 18.84 -21.24
N ARG A 89 -21.48 17.72 -21.86
CA ARG A 89 -20.76 17.20 -23.04
C ARG A 89 -20.69 18.20 -24.17
N ARG A 90 -21.82 18.84 -24.51
CA ARG A 90 -21.90 19.90 -25.56
C ARG A 90 -21.00 21.07 -25.20
N LEU A 91 -21.03 21.57 -23.95
CA LEU A 91 -20.19 22.67 -23.50
C LEU A 91 -18.70 22.33 -23.62
N ILE A 92 -18.30 21.11 -23.26
CA ILE A 92 -16.90 20.63 -23.39
C ILE A 92 -16.48 20.68 -24.87
N PHE A 93 -17.28 20.13 -25.77
CA PHE A 93 -16.94 20.08 -27.21
C PHE A 93 -17.07 21.44 -27.93
N GLU A 94 -17.78 22.40 -27.35
CA GLU A 94 -17.77 23.81 -27.78
C GLU A 94 -16.57 24.61 -27.22
N GLY A 95 -15.68 23.98 -26.42
CA GLY A 95 -14.54 24.64 -25.75
C GLY A 95 -14.94 25.50 -24.54
N LYS A 96 -16.17 25.36 -24.04
CA LYS A 96 -16.72 26.07 -22.87
C LYS A 96 -16.52 25.27 -21.60
N ASN A 97 -15.28 24.80 -21.37
CA ASN A 97 -14.94 23.88 -20.27
C ASN A 97 -15.24 24.47 -18.88
N LYS A 98 -15.05 25.79 -18.70
CA LYS A 98 -15.37 26.45 -17.44
C LYS A 98 -16.87 26.42 -17.13
N GLU A 99 -17.71 26.71 -18.11
CA GLU A 99 -19.17 26.62 -17.96
C GLU A 99 -19.62 25.17 -17.70
N ALA A 100 -18.98 24.20 -18.36
CA ALA A 100 -19.22 22.78 -18.10
C ALA A 100 -18.88 22.43 -16.63
N GLN A 101 -17.77 22.93 -16.09
CA GLN A 101 -17.35 22.71 -14.72
C GLN A 101 -18.30 23.37 -13.71
N GLU A 102 -18.75 24.59 -13.97
CA GLU A 102 -19.73 25.29 -13.13
C GLU A 102 -21.08 24.56 -13.08
N LEU A 103 -21.49 23.93 -14.18
CA LEU A 103 -22.71 23.11 -14.22
C LEU A 103 -22.54 21.76 -13.55
N PHE A 104 -21.34 21.15 -13.61
CA PHE A 104 -21.07 19.81 -13.10
C PHE A 104 -21.30 19.71 -11.58
N GLY A 105 -20.82 20.67 -10.81
CA GLY A 105 -20.91 20.66 -9.35
C GLY A 105 -22.34 20.43 -8.85
N PRO A 106 -23.30 21.35 -9.14
CA PRO A 106 -24.67 21.20 -8.65
C PRO A 106 -25.45 20.06 -9.31
N ALA A 107 -25.09 19.65 -10.53
CA ALA A 107 -25.86 18.69 -11.29
C ALA A 107 -25.40 17.23 -11.14
N ILE A 108 -24.12 17.00 -10.85
CA ILE A 108 -23.54 15.64 -10.81
C ILE A 108 -22.93 15.31 -9.48
N CYS A 109 -22.25 16.27 -8.81
CA CYS A 109 -21.68 15.98 -7.49
C CYS A 109 -22.76 15.66 -6.46
N SER A 110 -22.39 14.85 -5.50
CA SER A 110 -23.23 14.50 -4.36
C SER A 110 -23.79 15.76 -3.69
N GLN A 111 -25.08 15.71 -3.35
CA GLN A 111 -25.74 16.76 -2.59
C GLN A 111 -25.93 16.37 -1.11
N SER A 112 -25.55 15.16 -0.74
CA SER A 112 -25.72 14.64 0.63
C SER A 112 -24.41 14.70 1.43
N ALA A 113 -23.35 14.08 0.94
CA ALA A 113 -22.08 13.98 1.65
C ALA A 113 -20.90 13.70 0.72
N ASN A 114 -19.70 14.13 1.13
CA ASN A 114 -18.45 13.89 0.41
C ASN A 114 -17.76 12.59 0.82
N GLY A 115 -18.42 11.74 1.56
CA GLY A 115 -17.91 10.50 2.14
C GLY A 115 -17.59 10.65 3.62
N MET A 116 -17.37 9.53 4.29
CA MET A 116 -17.30 9.44 5.74
C MET A 116 -15.86 9.32 6.24
N PRO A 117 -15.52 9.97 7.39
CA PRO A 117 -14.17 9.92 7.93
C PRO A 117 -13.91 8.62 8.69
N TYR A 118 -12.67 8.10 8.52
CA TYR A 118 -12.10 7.09 9.40
C TYR A 118 -11.72 7.72 10.73
N GLN A 119 -12.10 7.11 11.87
CA GLN A 119 -11.99 7.71 13.20
C GLN A 119 -11.16 6.86 14.16
N THR A 120 -10.52 7.51 15.14
CA THR A 120 -9.80 6.85 16.22
C THR A 120 -10.75 6.25 17.25
N VAL A 121 -10.27 5.28 18.04
CA VAL A 121 -10.97 4.78 19.25
C VAL A 121 -10.62 5.65 20.45
N GLY A 122 -9.35 5.96 20.63
CA GLY A 122 -8.82 6.70 21.79
C GLY A 122 -7.44 6.22 22.21
N THR A 123 -7.06 6.48 23.45
CA THR A 123 -5.73 6.15 23.97
C THR A 123 -5.85 5.45 25.34
N LEU A 124 -5.15 4.33 25.48
CA LEU A 124 -4.88 3.70 26.78
C LEU A 124 -3.63 4.33 27.39
N HIS A 125 -3.75 4.83 28.62
CA HIS A 125 -2.65 5.40 29.39
C HIS A 125 -2.24 4.48 30.53
N LEU A 126 -0.92 4.41 30.75
CA LEU A 126 -0.34 3.76 31.92
C LEU A 126 0.60 4.77 32.59
N ASP A 127 0.19 5.32 33.74
CA ASP A 127 0.95 6.31 34.50
C ASP A 127 1.70 5.65 35.65
N PHE A 128 3.04 5.66 35.56
CA PHE A 128 3.93 5.00 36.53
C PHE A 128 4.36 5.94 37.64
N GLU A 129 4.11 5.55 38.87
CA GLU A 129 4.50 6.32 40.07
C GLU A 129 6.03 6.26 40.29
N GLY A 130 6.66 7.41 40.56
CA GLY A 130 8.05 7.47 41.01
C GLY A 130 9.13 7.32 39.94
N ILE A 131 8.76 7.36 38.67
CA ILE A 131 9.72 7.38 37.55
C ILE A 131 9.93 8.82 37.09
N ASN A 132 10.81 9.55 37.79
CA ASN A 132 11.11 10.96 37.45
C ASN A 132 12.36 11.09 36.58
N GLN A 133 13.28 10.15 36.69
CA GLN A 133 14.51 10.09 35.90
C GLN A 133 14.78 8.66 35.48
N TYR A 134 15.43 8.49 34.36
CA TYR A 134 15.79 7.18 33.82
C TYR A 134 17.08 7.24 33.01
N ASP A 135 17.76 6.11 32.95
CA ASP A 135 18.98 5.87 32.18
C ASP A 135 18.79 4.67 31.25
N ASP A 136 19.77 4.40 30.39
CA ASP A 136 19.81 3.23 29.50
C ASP A 136 18.54 3.05 28.66
N PHE A 137 17.99 4.17 28.20
CA PHE A 137 16.74 4.12 27.43
C PHE A 137 16.97 3.53 26.04
N TYR A 138 16.08 2.61 25.69
CA TYR A 138 16.03 1.98 24.38
C TYR A 138 14.59 1.60 24.04
N ARG A 139 14.15 1.86 22.82
CA ARG A 139 12.91 1.30 22.26
C ARG A 139 13.10 0.87 20.82
N ASP A 140 12.44 -0.21 20.43
CA ASP A 140 12.44 -0.70 19.05
C ASP A 140 11.07 -1.21 18.59
N LEU A 141 10.94 -1.30 17.28
CA LEU A 141 9.98 -2.13 16.58
C LEU A 141 10.77 -3.19 15.79
N ASP A 142 10.72 -4.42 16.24
CA ASP A 142 11.24 -5.59 15.54
C ASP A 142 10.22 -5.97 14.45
N ILE A 143 10.48 -5.55 13.19
CA ILE A 143 9.55 -5.83 12.08
C ILE A 143 9.62 -7.28 11.59
N GLU A 144 10.61 -8.06 12.01
CA GLU A 144 10.66 -9.50 11.74
C GLU A 144 9.69 -10.29 12.63
N LYS A 145 9.37 -9.74 13.81
CA LYS A 145 8.47 -10.37 14.79
C LYS A 145 7.18 -9.60 15.04
N ALA A 146 7.04 -8.39 14.49
CA ALA A 146 5.96 -7.46 14.76
C ALA A 146 5.75 -7.18 16.25
N ILE A 147 6.83 -6.88 16.96
CA ILE A 147 6.86 -6.61 18.40
C ILE A 147 7.54 -5.28 18.67
N ALA A 148 6.90 -4.42 19.46
CA ALA A 148 7.51 -3.22 20.01
C ALA A 148 8.06 -3.48 21.40
N THR A 149 9.27 -3.03 21.67
CA THR A 149 9.94 -3.16 22.98
C THR A 149 10.41 -1.81 23.49
N THR A 150 10.18 -1.51 24.75
CA THR A 150 10.76 -0.37 25.46
C THR A 150 11.52 -0.87 26.67
N ARG A 151 12.79 -0.46 26.84
CA ARG A 151 13.65 -0.79 27.97
C ARG A 151 14.25 0.49 28.54
N PHE A 152 14.28 0.61 29.85
CA PHE A 152 14.94 1.69 30.57
C PHE A 152 15.29 1.28 31.99
N THR A 153 16.20 2.02 32.63
CA THR A 153 16.57 1.83 34.05
C THR A 153 16.14 3.05 34.84
N ALA A 154 15.38 2.86 35.91
CA ALA A 154 14.97 3.91 36.83
C ALA A 154 15.11 3.43 38.28
N ASN A 155 15.70 4.27 39.16
CA ASN A 155 15.94 3.93 40.55
C ASN A 155 16.72 2.60 40.73
N GLY A 156 17.67 2.28 39.83
CA GLY A 156 18.47 1.06 39.80
C GLY A 156 17.68 -0.20 39.42
N ILE A 157 16.48 -0.06 38.86
CA ILE A 157 15.60 -1.15 38.40
C ILE A 157 15.45 -1.04 36.90
N THR A 158 15.76 -2.11 36.17
CA THR A 158 15.51 -2.17 34.73
C THR A 158 14.08 -2.64 34.46
N TYR A 159 13.35 -1.86 33.69
CA TYR A 159 11.99 -2.15 33.23
C TYR A 159 12.02 -2.53 31.75
N ILE A 160 11.20 -3.53 31.38
CA ILE A 160 10.99 -3.94 29.99
C ILE A 160 9.48 -4.00 29.73
N ARG A 161 9.06 -3.36 28.65
CA ARG A 161 7.69 -3.41 28.12
C ARG A 161 7.74 -4.00 26.73
N GLU A 162 6.99 -5.06 26.48
CA GLU A 162 6.79 -5.63 25.14
C GLU A 162 5.33 -5.48 24.76
N ALA A 163 5.04 -5.07 23.52
CA ALA A 163 3.69 -4.95 23.00
C ALA A 163 3.60 -5.54 21.58
N PHE A 164 2.49 -6.22 21.29
CA PHE A 164 2.17 -6.71 19.95
C PHE A 164 0.66 -6.87 19.77
N THR A 165 0.19 -6.65 18.55
CA THR A 165 -1.18 -6.96 18.14
C THR A 165 -1.24 -8.39 17.63
N SER A 166 -1.73 -9.29 18.46
CA SER A 166 -1.77 -10.73 18.16
C SER A 166 -2.67 -11.02 16.95
N PHE A 167 -2.13 -11.67 15.92
CA PHE A 167 -2.91 -12.08 14.75
C PHE A 167 -3.93 -13.16 15.10
N PRO A 168 -3.56 -14.28 15.78
CA PRO A 168 -4.53 -15.34 16.10
C PRO A 168 -5.54 -14.92 17.17
N ASP A 169 -5.14 -14.08 18.14
CA ASP A 169 -6.02 -13.70 19.26
C ASP A 169 -6.87 -12.47 18.96
N ARG A 170 -6.48 -11.67 17.96
CA ARG A 170 -7.11 -10.37 17.61
C ARG A 170 -7.16 -9.40 18.78
N LEU A 171 -6.07 -9.36 19.58
CA LEU A 171 -5.89 -8.54 20.78
C LEU A 171 -4.59 -7.75 20.68
N LEU A 172 -4.54 -6.56 21.27
CA LEU A 172 -3.28 -5.95 21.67
C LEU A 172 -2.86 -6.57 23.03
N ILE A 173 -1.64 -7.10 23.10
CA ILE A 173 -1.07 -7.72 24.30
C ILE A 173 0.16 -6.93 24.71
N ILE A 174 0.19 -6.50 25.99
CA ILE A 174 1.27 -5.70 26.56
C ILE A 174 1.81 -6.42 27.77
N LYS A 175 3.12 -6.67 27.81
CA LYS A 175 3.82 -7.32 28.91
C LYS A 175 4.76 -6.34 29.60
N LEU A 176 4.62 -6.21 30.92
CA LEU A 176 5.48 -5.39 31.76
C LEU A 176 6.29 -6.30 32.68
N THR A 177 7.61 -6.14 32.72
CA THR A 177 8.53 -6.85 33.61
C THR A 177 9.54 -5.89 34.22
N ALA A 178 10.10 -6.26 35.38
CA ALA A 178 11.15 -5.51 36.05
C ALA A 178 12.22 -6.43 36.62
N SER A 179 13.47 -5.96 36.71
CA SER A 179 14.60 -6.72 37.23
C SER A 179 14.47 -7.00 38.72
N LYS A 180 13.59 -6.30 39.45
CA LYS A 180 13.30 -6.46 40.88
C LYS A 180 11.83 -6.80 41.08
N LYS A 181 11.52 -7.76 41.93
CA LYS A 181 10.15 -8.08 42.32
C LYS A 181 9.45 -6.91 43.02
N LYS A 182 8.12 -6.86 42.95
CA LYS A 182 7.28 -5.84 43.59
C LYS A 182 7.61 -4.40 43.19
N SER A 183 8.06 -4.21 41.95
CA SER A 183 8.50 -2.90 41.45
C SER A 183 7.58 -2.27 40.41
N ILE A 184 6.54 -2.99 39.98
CA ILE A 184 5.63 -2.46 38.96
C ILE A 184 4.39 -1.90 39.67
N SER A 185 4.25 -0.55 39.56
CA SER A 185 3.10 0.18 40.07
C SER A 185 2.69 1.24 39.07
N PHE A 186 1.41 1.25 38.66
CA PHE A 186 0.87 2.24 37.71
C PHE A 186 -0.65 2.37 37.88
N THR A 187 -1.19 3.47 37.37
CA THR A 187 -2.60 3.63 37.09
C THR A 187 -2.88 3.50 35.60
N ALA A 188 -4.01 2.87 35.26
CA ALA A 188 -4.44 2.68 33.89
C ALA A 188 -5.81 3.32 33.68
N HIS A 189 -5.95 4.09 32.59
CA HIS A 189 -7.20 4.73 32.20
C HIS A 189 -7.25 4.94 30.68
N TYR A 190 -8.45 5.23 30.16
CA TYR A 190 -8.65 5.62 28.79
C TYR A 190 -8.86 7.14 28.65
N THR A 191 -8.44 7.70 27.52
CA THR A 191 -8.91 8.97 27.00
C THR A 191 -9.36 8.83 25.55
N THR A 192 -10.24 9.72 25.11
CA THR A 192 -10.71 9.74 23.73
C THR A 192 -10.97 11.19 23.28
N PRO A 193 -10.78 11.53 22.00
CA PRO A 193 -11.13 12.86 21.52
C PRO A 193 -12.63 13.08 21.30
N TYR A 194 -13.46 12.06 21.42
CA TYR A 194 -14.92 12.23 21.39
C TYR A 194 -15.38 13.01 22.62
N THR A 195 -16.13 14.08 22.38
CA THR A 195 -16.67 14.94 23.45
C THR A 195 -18.06 14.52 23.91
N GLU A 196 -18.76 13.74 23.07
CA GLU A 196 -20.12 13.27 23.32
C GLU A 196 -20.21 11.78 22.99
N ASN A 197 -21.28 11.13 23.48
CA ASN A 197 -21.58 9.73 23.20
C ASN A 197 -20.47 8.75 23.61
N THR A 198 -19.75 9.06 24.69
CA THR A 198 -18.72 8.20 25.27
C THR A 198 -18.95 7.96 26.74
N GLU A 199 -18.60 6.78 27.20
CA GLU A 199 -18.68 6.34 28.57
C GLU A 199 -17.42 5.59 28.95
N PHE A 200 -16.83 5.97 30.08
CA PHE A 200 -15.72 5.26 30.71
C PHE A 200 -16.25 4.55 31.94
N CYS A 201 -16.04 3.25 32.09
CA CYS A 201 -16.46 2.52 33.26
C CYS A 201 -15.53 1.33 33.57
N ILE A 202 -15.68 0.80 34.78
CA ILE A 202 -15.07 -0.46 35.18
C ILE A 202 -16.11 -1.57 35.15
N SER A 203 -15.86 -2.60 34.36
CA SER A 203 -16.76 -3.75 34.27
C SER A 203 -16.81 -4.52 35.60
N PRO A 204 -17.88 -5.32 35.85
CA PRO A 204 -17.95 -6.19 37.05
C PRO A 204 -16.76 -7.19 37.14
N ARG A 205 -16.02 -7.39 36.03
CA ARG A 205 -14.83 -8.23 36.01
C ARG A 205 -13.53 -7.47 36.27
N LYS A 206 -13.61 -6.21 36.72
CA LYS A 206 -12.50 -5.28 36.89
C LYS A 206 -11.69 -5.08 35.61
N GLU A 207 -12.38 -4.84 34.50
CA GLU A 207 -11.78 -4.45 33.23
C GLU A 207 -12.06 -2.96 32.99
N LEU A 208 -11.08 -2.21 32.47
CA LEU A 208 -11.34 -0.89 31.92
C LEU A 208 -12.23 -1.04 30.69
N GLN A 209 -13.24 -0.21 30.58
CA GLN A 209 -14.15 -0.21 29.44
C GLN A 209 -14.37 1.24 28.96
N LEU A 210 -14.15 1.43 27.65
CA LEU A 210 -14.52 2.64 26.92
C LEU A 210 -15.60 2.25 25.92
N ASN A 211 -16.79 2.84 26.04
CA ASN A 211 -17.86 2.76 25.04
C ASN A 211 -17.92 4.07 24.27
N GLY A 212 -18.12 4.00 22.96
CA GLY A 212 -18.24 5.18 22.13
C GLY A 212 -19.18 4.96 20.94
N LYS A 213 -19.58 6.07 20.34
CA LYS A 213 -20.33 6.13 19.09
C LYS A 213 -19.57 7.06 18.13
N ALA A 214 -19.33 6.61 16.92
CA ALA A 214 -18.73 7.42 15.87
C ALA A 214 -19.58 8.65 15.54
N ASN A 215 -18.92 9.71 15.09
CA ASN A 215 -19.59 11.00 14.89
C ASN A 215 -20.50 11.01 13.66
N ASP A 216 -21.49 11.87 13.72
CA ASP A 216 -22.22 12.36 12.55
C ASP A 216 -21.26 13.12 11.62
N HIS A 217 -21.49 13.04 10.33
CA HIS A 217 -20.68 13.79 9.36
C HIS A 217 -21.55 14.22 8.17
N GLU A 218 -21.46 15.51 7.81
CA GLU A 218 -22.17 16.11 6.65
C GLU A 218 -23.66 15.73 6.55
N GLY A 219 -24.35 15.71 7.71
CA GLY A 219 -25.78 15.39 7.81
C GLY A 219 -26.11 13.90 7.84
N ILE A 220 -25.13 13.02 7.75
CA ILE A 220 -25.30 11.57 7.92
C ILE A 220 -25.01 11.18 9.35
N GLU A 221 -26.02 10.61 10.05
CA GLU A 221 -25.88 10.16 11.44
C GLU A 221 -24.84 9.06 11.58
N GLY A 222 -23.91 9.19 12.53
CA GLY A 222 -22.96 8.15 12.93
C GLY A 222 -23.69 7.00 13.61
N LYS A 223 -23.55 5.77 13.12
CA LYS A 223 -24.21 4.58 13.70
C LYS A 223 -23.23 3.52 14.19
N ILE A 224 -21.95 3.67 13.93
CA ILE A 224 -20.95 2.76 14.49
C ILE A 224 -20.83 3.01 15.99
N ARG A 225 -21.03 1.95 16.76
CA ARG A 225 -20.74 1.89 18.19
C ARG A 225 -19.52 1.01 18.39
N PHE A 226 -18.64 1.39 19.30
CA PHE A 226 -17.46 0.62 19.63
C PHE A 226 -17.31 0.45 21.14
N THR A 227 -16.65 -0.64 21.53
CA THR A 227 -16.26 -0.91 22.92
C THR A 227 -14.81 -1.36 22.93
N ALA A 228 -13.97 -0.67 23.68
CA ALA A 228 -12.62 -1.10 24.02
C ALA A 228 -12.61 -1.63 25.46
N LEU A 229 -12.06 -2.83 25.66
CA LEU A 229 -11.88 -3.47 26.95
C LEU A 229 -10.41 -3.68 27.23
N THR A 230 -9.94 -3.32 28.45
CA THR A 230 -8.61 -3.71 28.93
C THR A 230 -8.73 -4.56 30.19
N ARG A 231 -8.25 -5.80 30.09
CA ARG A 231 -8.06 -6.71 31.20
C ARG A 231 -6.61 -6.65 31.66
N ILE A 232 -6.39 -6.59 32.98
CA ILE A 232 -5.07 -6.55 33.60
C ILE A 232 -4.86 -7.82 34.43
N ASP A 233 -3.87 -8.63 34.05
CA ASP A 233 -3.45 -9.81 34.80
C ASP A 233 -2.12 -9.50 35.50
N ASN A 234 -2.15 -9.20 36.80
CA ASN A 234 -0.97 -8.95 37.61
C ASN A 234 -0.47 -10.21 38.29
N ASN A 235 0.85 -10.43 38.24
CA ASN A 235 1.55 -11.45 39.00
C ASN A 235 2.15 -10.79 40.26
N GLY A 236 1.69 -11.17 41.42
CA GLY A 236 2.00 -10.48 42.68
C GLY A 236 1.32 -9.11 42.78
N GLY A 237 1.51 -8.43 43.91
CA GLY A 237 0.92 -7.12 44.15
C GLY A 237 -0.59 -7.11 44.21
N THR A 238 -1.20 -5.95 43.98
CA THR A 238 -2.66 -5.76 44.03
C THR A 238 -3.20 -5.02 42.82
N LEU A 239 -4.42 -5.37 42.38
CA LEU A 239 -5.21 -4.65 41.42
C LEU A 239 -6.45 -4.05 42.11
N LYS A 240 -6.59 -2.73 42.12
CA LYS A 240 -7.68 -1.99 42.76
C LYS A 240 -8.40 -1.08 41.77
N VAL A 241 -9.70 -0.95 41.96
CA VAL A 241 -10.51 0.10 41.36
C VAL A 241 -10.33 1.36 42.23
N THR A 242 -9.85 2.44 41.61
CA THR A 242 -9.61 3.72 42.31
C THR A 242 -10.64 4.80 41.95
N SER A 243 -11.29 4.64 40.80
CA SER A 243 -12.47 5.41 40.41
C SER A 243 -13.36 4.56 39.50
N ASP A 244 -14.45 5.11 39.01
CA ASP A 244 -15.33 4.49 38.01
C ASP A 244 -14.69 4.23 36.64
N SER A 245 -13.53 4.82 36.38
CA SER A 245 -12.79 4.76 35.10
C SER A 245 -11.30 4.44 35.24
N THR A 246 -10.80 4.12 36.43
CA THR A 246 -9.36 3.95 36.67
C THR A 246 -9.07 2.67 37.45
N LEU A 247 -8.10 1.90 36.97
CA LEU A 247 -7.53 0.75 37.67
C LEU A 247 -6.10 1.07 38.13
N GLN A 248 -5.75 0.65 39.34
CA GLN A 248 -4.43 0.78 39.91
C GLN A 248 -3.81 -0.58 40.20
N VAL A 249 -2.61 -0.79 39.66
CA VAL A 249 -1.71 -1.90 40.03
C VAL A 249 -0.66 -1.38 41.00
N LYS A 250 -0.43 -2.10 42.10
CA LYS A 250 0.66 -1.79 43.05
C LYS A 250 1.51 -3.00 43.35
N ASN A 251 2.84 -2.81 43.34
CA ASN A 251 3.85 -3.76 43.77
C ASN A 251 3.76 -5.13 43.04
N ALA A 252 3.45 -5.13 41.74
CA ALA A 252 3.45 -6.36 40.97
C ALA A 252 4.89 -6.79 40.59
N ASP A 253 5.09 -8.11 40.43
CA ASP A 253 6.34 -8.68 39.92
C ASP A 253 6.38 -8.60 38.38
N SER A 254 5.23 -8.83 37.75
CA SER A 254 5.00 -8.61 36.31
C SER A 254 3.52 -8.37 36.03
N VAL A 255 3.19 -7.75 34.90
CA VAL A 255 1.81 -7.50 34.48
C VAL A 255 1.65 -7.85 33.01
N THR A 256 0.48 -8.39 32.66
CA THR A 256 0.07 -8.54 31.25
C THR A 256 -1.25 -7.85 31.05
N LEU A 257 -1.34 -6.93 30.09
CA LEU A 257 -2.60 -6.30 29.68
C LEU A 257 -3.05 -6.92 28.36
N TYR A 258 -4.36 -7.13 28.26
CA TYR A 258 -5.04 -7.57 27.05
C TYR A 258 -6.06 -6.52 26.66
N VAL A 259 -5.93 -5.93 25.47
CA VAL A 259 -6.86 -4.95 24.95
C VAL A 259 -7.64 -5.56 23.81
N SER A 260 -8.95 -5.57 23.90
CA SER A 260 -9.84 -5.96 22.81
C SER A 260 -10.73 -4.78 22.40
N ILE A 261 -11.02 -4.67 21.11
CA ILE A 261 -11.94 -3.67 20.59
C ILE A 261 -12.96 -4.39 19.73
N GLY A 262 -14.22 -4.06 19.90
CA GLY A 262 -15.33 -4.57 19.09
C GLY A 262 -16.21 -3.43 18.62
N THR A 263 -16.85 -3.61 17.47
CA THR A 263 -17.83 -2.68 16.93
C THR A 263 -19.14 -3.39 16.62
N ASN A 264 -20.19 -2.63 16.30
CA ASN A 264 -21.46 -3.16 15.84
C ASN A 264 -21.52 -3.33 14.30
N PHE A 265 -20.42 -3.11 13.58
CA PHE A 265 -20.32 -3.30 12.14
C PHE A 265 -20.42 -4.79 11.79
N ILE A 266 -21.34 -5.16 10.90
CA ILE A 266 -21.44 -6.48 10.30
C ILE A 266 -20.90 -6.44 8.86
N ASN A 267 -21.38 -5.48 8.07
CA ASN A 267 -20.90 -5.18 6.73
C ASN A 267 -21.33 -3.75 6.33
N TYR A 268 -20.94 -3.29 5.16
CA TYR A 268 -21.20 -1.93 4.68
C TYR A 268 -22.70 -1.52 4.57
N LYS A 269 -23.63 -2.46 4.75
CA LYS A 269 -25.09 -2.23 4.76
C LYS A 269 -25.72 -2.49 6.13
N ASP A 270 -25.00 -3.16 7.02
CA ASP A 270 -25.55 -3.66 8.28
C ASP A 270 -24.66 -3.31 9.49
N VAL A 271 -25.19 -2.50 10.36
CA VAL A 271 -24.60 -2.08 11.63
C VAL A 271 -25.42 -2.54 12.85
N SER A 272 -26.15 -3.63 12.73
CA SER A 272 -27.02 -4.20 13.78
C SER A 272 -26.27 -5.04 14.82
N GLY A 273 -24.96 -5.18 14.71
CA GLY A 273 -24.14 -5.95 15.64
C GLY A 273 -24.11 -5.37 17.06
N ASP A 274 -23.39 -6.04 17.96
CA ASP A 274 -23.20 -5.65 19.35
C ASP A 274 -21.70 -5.50 19.66
N ALA A 275 -21.26 -4.26 19.86
CA ALA A 275 -19.87 -3.89 20.08
C ALA A 275 -19.27 -4.55 21.34
N LEU A 276 -20.02 -4.54 22.46
CA LEU A 276 -19.56 -5.15 23.71
C LEU A 276 -19.45 -6.68 23.59
N LYS A 277 -20.42 -7.31 22.94
CA LYS A 277 -20.41 -8.76 22.68
C LYS A 277 -19.21 -9.14 21.80
N ALA A 278 -18.93 -8.38 20.76
CA ALA A 278 -17.77 -8.57 19.89
C ALA A 278 -16.45 -8.43 20.67
N ALA A 279 -16.26 -7.33 21.43
CA ALA A 279 -15.09 -7.12 22.27
C ALA A 279 -14.90 -8.26 23.29
N ARG A 280 -15.96 -8.72 23.96
CA ARG A 280 -15.91 -9.83 24.89
C ARG A 280 -15.60 -11.16 24.23
N GLN A 281 -16.01 -11.37 23.01
CA GLN A 281 -15.69 -12.60 22.26
C GLN A 281 -14.19 -12.68 21.97
N TYR A 282 -13.56 -11.58 21.56
CA TYR A 282 -12.12 -11.53 21.39
C TYR A 282 -11.40 -11.68 22.74
N MET A 283 -11.88 -11.02 23.79
CA MET A 283 -11.29 -11.14 25.13
C MET A 283 -11.30 -12.57 25.68
N LYS A 284 -12.20 -13.46 25.24
CA LYS A 284 -12.16 -14.89 25.58
C LYS A 284 -10.91 -15.61 25.08
N GLN A 285 -10.29 -15.09 24.01
CA GLN A 285 -9.04 -15.62 23.47
C GLN A 285 -7.84 -15.26 24.36
N ALA A 286 -7.96 -14.28 25.25
CA ALA A 286 -6.94 -13.91 26.22
C ALA A 286 -6.61 -15.10 27.13
N GLY A 287 -5.42 -15.66 26.98
CA GLY A 287 -4.95 -16.80 27.74
C GLY A 287 -3.91 -16.41 28.78
N LYS A 288 -3.78 -17.24 29.82
CA LYS A 288 -2.82 -17.00 30.92
C LYS A 288 -1.35 -17.16 30.53
N ASN A 289 -1.04 -17.84 29.42
CA ASN A 289 0.36 -18.10 29.02
C ASN A 289 0.83 -17.09 27.96
N TYR A 290 1.46 -16.02 28.41
CA TYR A 290 2.03 -14.99 27.55
C TYR A 290 3.02 -15.55 26.50
N THR A 291 3.94 -16.44 26.91
CA THR A 291 4.98 -16.99 26.01
C THR A 291 4.35 -17.71 24.82
N LYS A 292 3.35 -18.57 25.06
CA LYS A 292 2.64 -19.27 23.97
C LYS A 292 1.90 -18.30 23.04
N ARG A 293 1.35 -17.20 23.56
CA ARG A 293 0.68 -16.18 22.74
C ARG A 293 1.66 -15.42 21.87
N LYS A 294 2.81 -15.05 22.45
CA LYS A 294 3.91 -14.39 21.71
C LYS A 294 4.43 -15.30 20.60
N GLU A 295 4.71 -16.58 20.90
CA GLU A 295 5.15 -17.57 19.90
C GLU A 295 4.12 -17.76 18.78
N ALA A 296 2.83 -17.89 19.12
CA ALA A 296 1.75 -18.02 18.15
C ALA A 296 1.60 -16.77 17.26
N HIS A 297 1.74 -15.57 17.83
CA HIS A 297 1.75 -14.31 17.10
C HIS A 297 2.92 -14.27 16.12
N ILE A 298 4.15 -14.55 16.57
CA ILE A 298 5.34 -14.56 15.73
C ILE A 298 5.17 -15.54 14.57
N ALA A 299 4.74 -16.78 14.85
CA ALA A 299 4.53 -17.79 13.82
C ALA A 299 3.48 -17.38 12.79
N ALA A 300 2.34 -16.82 13.22
CA ALA A 300 1.28 -16.36 12.33
C ALA A 300 1.71 -15.17 11.47
N TYR A 301 2.54 -14.28 11.98
CA TYR A 301 3.09 -13.14 11.25
C TYR A 301 4.19 -13.58 10.26
N GLN A 302 5.14 -14.39 10.73
CA GLN A 302 6.30 -14.80 9.94
C GLN A 302 5.95 -15.70 8.75
N GLN A 303 4.81 -16.37 8.74
CA GLN A 303 4.33 -17.11 7.56
C GLN A 303 4.18 -16.20 6.32
N TYR A 304 3.97 -14.91 6.51
CA TYR A 304 3.90 -13.91 5.45
C TYR A 304 5.23 -13.15 5.30
N PHE A 305 5.76 -12.65 6.42
CA PHE A 305 6.93 -11.78 6.39
C PHE A 305 8.18 -12.47 5.84
N ASN A 306 8.45 -13.71 6.24
CA ASN A 306 9.65 -14.46 5.86
C ASN A 306 9.65 -14.96 4.41
N ARG A 307 8.57 -14.76 3.65
CA ARG A 307 8.52 -15.14 2.23
C ARG A 307 9.47 -14.35 1.36
N VAL A 308 9.79 -13.11 1.75
CA VAL A 308 10.63 -12.19 0.98
C VAL A 308 11.74 -11.62 1.86
N SER A 309 12.94 -11.60 1.33
CA SER A 309 14.08 -10.92 1.95
C SER A 309 14.90 -10.15 0.92
N LEU A 310 15.48 -9.03 1.35
CA LEU A 310 16.40 -8.21 0.58
C LEU A 310 17.64 -7.93 1.42
N ASP A 311 18.81 -8.33 0.93
CA ASP A 311 20.11 -8.05 1.53
C ASP A 311 20.96 -7.26 0.52
N LEU A 312 21.26 -6.01 0.85
CA LEU A 312 22.12 -5.10 0.09
C LEU A 312 23.46 -4.87 0.77
N GLY A 313 23.75 -5.65 1.83
CA GLY A 313 24.87 -5.44 2.73
C GLY A 313 24.55 -4.42 3.82
N SER A 314 25.43 -4.31 4.78
CA SER A 314 25.32 -3.39 5.92
C SER A 314 26.67 -2.78 6.28
N ASN A 315 26.62 -1.67 7.02
CA ASN A 315 27.80 -0.98 7.56
C ASN A 315 27.48 -0.41 8.97
N ASP A 316 28.35 0.41 9.52
CA ASP A 316 28.20 0.96 10.87
C ASP A 316 26.97 1.88 11.06
N GLN A 317 26.28 2.27 10.00
CA GLN A 317 25.08 3.08 10.10
C GLN A 317 23.95 2.37 10.87
N ILE A 318 23.89 1.02 10.84
CA ILE A 318 22.89 0.24 11.58
C ILE A 318 22.98 0.43 13.11
N LYS A 319 24.11 0.93 13.61
CA LYS A 319 24.32 1.22 15.03
C LYS A 319 23.70 2.55 15.48
N LYS A 320 23.22 3.36 14.55
CA LYS A 320 22.57 4.65 14.82
C LYS A 320 21.05 4.49 14.95
N PRO A 321 20.38 5.30 15.79
CA PRO A 321 18.93 5.36 15.84
C PRO A 321 18.32 5.63 14.46
N THR A 322 17.14 5.07 14.21
CA THR A 322 16.49 5.12 12.90
C THR A 322 16.23 6.56 12.44
N ASP A 323 15.76 7.46 13.31
CA ASP A 323 15.54 8.86 13.00
C ASP A 323 16.83 9.60 12.62
N ARG A 324 17.97 9.17 13.15
CA ARG A 324 19.28 9.72 12.78
C ARG A 324 19.71 9.18 11.40
N ARG A 325 19.48 7.91 11.12
CA ARG A 325 19.78 7.31 9.81
C ARG A 325 18.98 8.00 8.70
N VAL A 326 17.69 8.30 8.93
CA VAL A 326 16.85 9.07 7.98
C VAL A 326 17.46 10.44 7.70
N ARG A 327 17.89 11.17 8.74
CA ARG A 327 18.52 12.50 8.56
C ARG A 327 19.83 12.47 7.78
N GLU A 328 20.59 11.40 7.89
CA GLU A 328 21.91 11.26 7.29
C GLU A 328 21.90 10.52 5.94
N PHE A 329 20.78 9.90 5.55
CA PHE A 329 20.69 8.99 4.41
C PHE A 329 21.19 9.58 3.08
N SER A 330 20.88 10.85 2.81
CA SER A 330 21.31 11.54 1.60
C SER A 330 22.80 11.86 1.55
N SER A 331 23.50 11.80 2.69
CA SER A 331 24.91 12.18 2.81
C SER A 331 25.85 11.00 3.06
N VAL A 332 25.31 9.80 3.31
CA VAL A 332 26.09 8.59 3.62
C VAL A 332 25.54 7.38 2.86
N THR A 333 26.43 6.42 2.57
CA THR A 333 25.99 5.14 2.02
C THR A 333 25.41 4.27 3.13
N ASP A 334 24.12 3.97 3.03
CA ASP A 334 23.39 3.09 3.97
C ASP A 334 22.46 2.12 3.22
N PRO A 335 23.00 1.09 2.55
CA PRO A 335 22.19 0.18 1.73
C PRO A 335 21.18 -0.60 2.58
N GLN A 336 21.50 -0.90 3.84
CA GLN A 336 20.59 -1.60 4.74
C GLN A 336 19.35 -0.76 5.08
N MET A 337 19.45 0.57 5.10
CA MET A 337 18.29 1.44 5.31
C MET A 337 17.27 1.32 4.17
N ALA A 338 17.72 1.21 2.92
CA ALA A 338 16.85 0.96 1.78
C ALA A 338 16.17 -0.42 1.89
N ALA A 339 16.90 -1.45 2.32
CA ALA A 339 16.36 -2.78 2.56
C ALA A 339 15.37 -2.79 3.74
N LEU A 340 15.64 -2.05 4.80
CA LEU A 340 14.73 -1.87 5.95
C LEU A 340 13.44 -1.17 5.51
N TYR A 341 13.54 -0.10 4.71
CA TYR A 341 12.39 0.65 4.22
C TYR A 341 11.51 -0.20 3.28
N PHE A 342 12.12 -1.00 2.42
CA PHE A 342 11.44 -2.00 1.60
C PHE A 342 10.65 -3.01 2.46
N GLN A 343 11.27 -3.58 3.47
CA GLN A 343 10.62 -4.53 4.38
C GLN A 343 9.58 -3.87 5.29
N PHE A 344 9.78 -2.60 5.62
CA PHE A 344 8.82 -1.83 6.42
C PHE A 344 7.49 -1.64 5.67
N GLY A 345 7.51 -1.35 4.36
CA GLY A 345 6.27 -1.31 3.58
C GLY A 345 5.54 -2.66 3.56
N ARG A 346 6.26 -3.78 3.45
CA ARG A 346 5.66 -5.12 3.60
C ARG A 346 5.07 -5.34 5.01
N TYR A 347 5.80 -4.93 6.05
CA TYR A 347 5.31 -4.94 7.43
C TYR A 347 4.00 -4.17 7.56
N LEU A 348 3.94 -2.95 7.04
CA LEU A 348 2.75 -2.10 7.10
C LEU A 348 1.55 -2.74 6.39
N LEU A 349 1.76 -3.37 5.24
CA LEU A 349 0.67 -4.04 4.50
C LEU A 349 0.14 -5.26 5.27
N ILE A 350 1.01 -6.10 5.82
CA ILE A 350 0.62 -7.24 6.67
C ILE A 350 -0.17 -6.76 7.88
N CYS A 351 0.24 -5.64 8.49
CA CYS A 351 -0.37 -5.11 9.72
C CYS A 351 -1.67 -4.34 9.48
N SER A 352 -1.93 -3.83 8.28
CA SER A 352 -3.10 -2.99 7.98
C SER A 352 -4.16 -3.65 7.09
N SER A 353 -3.84 -4.79 6.46
CA SER A 353 -4.75 -5.46 5.52
C SER A 353 -4.66 -6.98 5.68
N GLN A 354 -5.69 -7.59 6.26
CA GLN A 354 -5.74 -9.04 6.51
C GLN A 354 -7.02 -9.63 5.92
N PRO A 355 -6.99 -10.87 5.42
CA PRO A 355 -8.16 -11.55 4.88
C PRO A 355 -9.38 -11.48 5.81
N GLY A 356 -10.53 -11.11 5.26
CA GLY A 356 -11.78 -10.95 5.98
C GLY A 356 -11.93 -9.64 6.76
N GLY A 357 -10.95 -8.73 6.67
CA GLY A 357 -10.99 -7.35 7.17
C GLY A 357 -11.28 -6.33 6.08
N GLN A 358 -11.14 -5.05 6.43
CA GLN A 358 -11.25 -3.93 5.50
C GLN A 358 -9.92 -3.71 4.76
N ALA A 359 -10.00 -3.07 3.60
CA ALA A 359 -8.82 -2.60 2.88
C ALA A 359 -8.05 -1.55 3.70
N ALA A 360 -6.74 -1.47 3.51
CA ALA A 360 -5.92 -0.38 4.04
C ALA A 360 -6.39 0.95 3.43
N ASN A 361 -6.87 1.86 4.28
CA ASN A 361 -7.30 3.19 3.85
C ASN A 361 -6.11 4.15 3.70
N LEU A 362 -6.35 5.45 3.50
CA LEU A 362 -5.29 6.45 3.34
C LEU A 362 -4.32 6.54 4.52
N GLN A 363 -4.75 6.09 5.71
CA GLN A 363 -3.96 5.98 6.95
C GLN A 363 -3.51 4.54 7.23
N GLY A 364 -3.71 3.61 6.31
CA GLY A 364 -3.60 2.17 6.58
C GLY A 364 -4.64 1.72 7.59
N ILE A 365 -4.27 1.70 8.87
CA ILE A 365 -5.16 1.45 10.01
C ILE A 365 -4.86 2.44 11.15
N TRP A 366 -3.84 3.30 11.02
CA TRP A 366 -3.35 4.18 12.09
C TRP A 366 -3.84 5.61 11.91
N ASN A 367 -4.63 6.10 12.85
CA ASN A 367 -5.17 7.45 12.88
C ASN A 367 -5.50 7.87 14.31
N TYR A 368 -5.08 9.06 14.73
CA TYR A 368 -5.37 9.58 16.07
C TYR A 368 -6.47 10.65 16.10
N GLN A 369 -7.04 11.00 14.95
CA GLN A 369 -7.99 12.09 14.79
C GLN A 369 -9.41 11.57 14.60
N LEU A 370 -10.42 12.39 14.94
CA LEU A 370 -11.82 12.15 14.59
C LEU A 370 -12.11 12.48 13.12
N ARG A 371 -11.31 13.34 12.53
CA ARG A 371 -11.31 13.63 11.11
C ARG A 371 -9.87 13.57 10.62
N ALA A 372 -9.50 12.43 10.08
CA ALA A 372 -8.20 12.21 9.47
C ALA A 372 -7.99 13.16 8.29
N PRO A 373 -6.75 13.48 7.89
CA PRO A 373 -6.48 14.15 6.63
C PRO A 373 -7.19 13.44 5.47
N TRP A 374 -7.88 14.23 4.62
CA TRP A 374 -8.77 13.71 3.54
C TRP A 374 -9.78 12.67 4.02
N ASP A 375 -10.22 12.79 5.27
CA ASP A 375 -11.13 11.89 5.96
C ASP A 375 -10.61 10.44 6.10
N GLY A 376 -9.37 10.15 5.72
CA GLY A 376 -8.81 8.79 5.68
C GLY A 376 -9.56 7.85 4.73
N LYS A 377 -10.24 8.41 3.71
CA LYS A 377 -11.05 7.66 2.74
C LYS A 377 -10.17 6.75 1.86
N TYR A 378 -10.81 5.91 1.07
CA TYR A 378 -10.20 5.20 -0.03
C TYR A 378 -10.22 6.11 -1.26
N THR A 379 -9.14 6.87 -1.47
CA THR A 379 -9.00 7.72 -2.65
C THR A 379 -8.55 6.86 -3.82
N THR A 380 -9.35 6.86 -4.90
CA THR A 380 -9.33 5.86 -5.96
C THR A 380 -8.73 6.38 -7.27
N ASP A 381 -8.11 7.54 -7.24
CA ASP A 381 -7.40 8.11 -8.39
C ASP A 381 -5.88 7.90 -8.32
N ILE A 382 -5.40 7.21 -7.28
CA ILE A 382 -4.04 6.68 -7.10
C ILE A 382 -3.83 5.94 -5.76
N ASN A 383 -4.34 6.48 -4.63
CA ASN A 383 -3.83 6.13 -3.30
C ASN A 383 -4.16 4.69 -2.90
N VAL A 384 -5.43 4.28 -2.98
CA VAL A 384 -5.81 2.92 -2.58
C VAL A 384 -5.21 1.87 -3.51
N GLU A 385 -5.06 2.16 -4.80
CA GLU A 385 -4.41 1.27 -5.76
C GLU A 385 -2.93 1.10 -5.41
N MET A 386 -2.24 2.20 -5.10
CA MET A 386 -0.83 2.19 -4.69
C MET A 386 -0.60 1.37 -3.42
N ASN A 387 -1.55 1.38 -2.47
CA ASN A 387 -1.47 0.56 -1.26
C ASN A 387 -1.28 -0.93 -1.58
N TYR A 388 -1.78 -1.39 -2.73
CA TYR A 388 -1.76 -2.80 -3.11
C TYR A 388 -0.77 -3.16 -4.23
N TRP A 389 -0.03 -2.19 -4.77
CA TRP A 389 1.00 -2.48 -5.78
C TRP A 389 2.06 -3.50 -5.34
N PRO A 390 2.53 -3.53 -4.08
CA PRO A 390 3.49 -4.55 -3.66
C PRO A 390 2.87 -5.93 -3.37
N ALA A 391 1.53 -6.05 -3.25
CA ALA A 391 0.90 -7.24 -2.71
C ALA A 391 1.24 -8.52 -3.48
N GLU A 392 1.05 -8.54 -4.79
CA GLU A 392 1.33 -9.73 -5.60
C GLU A 392 2.83 -9.98 -5.76
N THR A 393 3.59 -8.93 -6.10
CA THR A 393 5.02 -9.07 -6.37
C THR A 393 5.82 -9.48 -5.15
N THR A 394 5.44 -9.01 -3.95
CA THR A 394 6.16 -9.31 -2.70
C THR A 394 5.55 -10.46 -1.90
N ALA A 395 4.84 -11.38 -2.58
CA ALA A 395 4.28 -12.61 -2.01
C ALA A 395 3.31 -12.38 -0.83
N LEU A 396 2.48 -11.34 -0.92
CA LEU A 396 1.45 -10.95 0.05
C LEU A 396 0.05 -10.95 -0.59
N SER A 397 -0.21 -11.91 -1.46
CA SER A 397 -1.48 -12.02 -2.20
C SER A 397 -2.70 -12.08 -1.29
N GLU A 398 -2.56 -12.65 -0.09
CA GLU A 398 -3.65 -12.70 0.89
C GLU A 398 -4.01 -11.30 1.43
N MET A 399 -3.02 -10.41 1.53
CA MET A 399 -3.24 -9.02 1.94
C MET A 399 -3.94 -8.19 0.86
N HIS A 400 -3.96 -8.66 -0.39
CA HIS A 400 -4.72 -8.06 -1.49
C HIS A 400 -6.24 -8.34 -1.37
N GLU A 401 -6.63 -9.42 -0.73
CA GLU A 401 -8.03 -9.87 -0.61
C GLU A 401 -9.00 -8.79 -0.09
N PRO A 402 -8.69 -8.02 0.98
CA PRO A 402 -9.59 -6.97 1.45
C PRO A 402 -9.90 -5.90 0.41
N PHE A 403 -8.92 -5.54 -0.42
CA PHE A 403 -9.13 -4.60 -1.51
C PHE A 403 -9.93 -5.22 -2.66
N LEU A 404 -9.64 -6.46 -3.04
CA LEU A 404 -10.42 -7.16 -4.06
C LEU A 404 -11.89 -7.35 -3.62
N GLN A 405 -12.12 -7.56 -2.31
CA GLN A 405 -13.46 -7.61 -1.73
C GLN A 405 -14.13 -6.22 -1.79
N LEU A 406 -13.40 -5.15 -1.48
CA LEU A 406 -13.90 -3.78 -1.64
C LEU A 406 -14.33 -3.53 -3.09
N VAL A 407 -13.54 -3.95 -4.09
CA VAL A 407 -13.90 -3.83 -5.52
C VAL A 407 -15.21 -4.56 -5.83
N LYS A 408 -15.40 -5.78 -5.33
CA LYS A 408 -16.64 -6.55 -5.52
C LYS A 408 -17.86 -5.83 -4.93
N GLU A 409 -17.72 -5.26 -3.74
CA GLU A 409 -18.79 -4.54 -3.05
C GLU A 409 -19.11 -3.20 -3.71
N VAL A 410 -18.08 -2.45 -4.11
CA VAL A 410 -18.23 -1.21 -4.86
C VAL A 410 -18.86 -1.44 -6.23
N ALA A 411 -18.56 -2.56 -6.90
CA ALA A 411 -19.22 -2.90 -8.18
C ALA A 411 -20.73 -3.09 -8.03
N ILE A 412 -21.21 -3.53 -6.86
CA ILE A 412 -22.64 -3.62 -6.57
C ILE A 412 -23.26 -2.23 -6.38
N GLN A 413 -22.64 -1.38 -5.56
CA GLN A 413 -23.13 -0.03 -5.29
C GLN A 413 -22.96 0.91 -6.49
N GLY A 414 -21.90 0.73 -7.27
CA GLY A 414 -21.56 1.54 -8.45
C GLY A 414 -22.57 1.43 -9.60
N ARG A 415 -23.51 0.49 -9.53
CA ARG A 415 -24.66 0.43 -10.43
C ARG A 415 -25.55 1.67 -10.30
N GLU A 416 -25.65 2.21 -9.08
CA GLU A 416 -26.36 3.47 -8.83
C GLU A 416 -25.67 4.64 -9.57
N SER A 417 -24.34 4.71 -9.49
CA SER A 417 -23.56 5.73 -10.21
C SER A 417 -23.61 5.56 -11.74
N ALA A 418 -23.65 4.35 -12.25
CA ALA A 418 -23.86 4.11 -13.69
C ALA A 418 -25.28 4.52 -14.10
N SER A 419 -26.29 4.18 -13.30
CA SER A 419 -27.70 4.51 -13.54
C SER A 419 -27.96 6.02 -13.59
N MET A 420 -27.26 6.82 -12.74
CA MET A 420 -27.43 8.27 -12.79
C MET A 420 -26.99 8.88 -14.12
N TYR A 421 -26.16 8.17 -14.89
CA TYR A 421 -25.77 8.52 -16.27
C TYR A 421 -26.59 7.80 -17.36
N SER A 422 -27.60 7.02 -16.97
CA SER A 422 -28.38 6.12 -17.83
C SER A 422 -27.56 5.05 -18.55
N CYS A 423 -26.48 4.60 -17.88
CA CYS A 423 -25.60 3.55 -18.36
C CYS A 423 -25.87 2.23 -17.64
N ARG A 424 -25.59 1.12 -18.32
CA ARG A 424 -25.52 -0.23 -17.72
C ARG A 424 -24.27 -0.37 -16.86
N GLY A 425 -24.09 -1.54 -16.27
CA GLY A 425 -22.89 -1.91 -15.56
C GLY A 425 -22.71 -1.12 -14.27
N TRP A 426 -21.47 -0.68 -13.99
CA TRP A 426 -21.13 0.03 -12.76
C TRP A 426 -19.97 1.00 -12.97
N THR A 427 -19.94 2.07 -12.17
CA THR A 427 -18.79 2.96 -12.06
C THR A 427 -18.69 3.56 -10.67
N LEU A 428 -17.59 4.23 -10.37
CA LEU A 428 -17.41 5.08 -9.21
C LEU A 428 -16.48 6.24 -9.56
N HIS A 429 -16.48 7.24 -8.68
CA HIS A 429 -15.66 8.43 -8.83
C HIS A 429 -14.42 8.36 -7.90
N HIS A 430 -13.68 9.43 -7.74
CA HIS A 430 -12.32 9.45 -7.16
C HIS A 430 -12.22 9.07 -5.67
N ASN A 431 -13.31 8.80 -4.97
CA ASN A 431 -13.32 8.39 -3.56
C ASN A 431 -14.42 7.37 -3.27
N THR A 432 -14.15 6.50 -2.31
CA THR A 432 -15.15 5.70 -1.61
C THR A 432 -14.79 5.62 -0.12
N ASP A 433 -15.69 5.09 0.69
CA ASP A 433 -15.52 4.91 2.13
C ASP A 433 -15.95 3.51 2.59
N ILE A 434 -16.05 3.28 3.91
CA ILE A 434 -16.51 1.99 4.43
C ILE A 434 -17.94 1.64 3.97
N TRP A 435 -18.76 2.62 3.63
CA TRP A 435 -20.15 2.45 3.19
C TRP A 435 -20.24 2.14 1.69
N ARG A 436 -19.10 2.11 0.98
CA ARG A 436 -19.02 1.85 -0.49
C ARG A 436 -19.77 2.88 -1.31
N THR A 437 -19.75 4.13 -0.88
CA THR A 437 -20.31 5.23 -1.67
C THR A 437 -19.57 5.41 -2.98
N THR A 438 -20.27 5.74 -4.07
CA THR A 438 -19.68 5.76 -5.43
C THR A 438 -19.99 7.05 -6.20
N GLY A 439 -20.74 7.99 -5.62
CA GLY A 439 -21.06 9.27 -6.23
C GLY A 439 -19.84 10.19 -6.39
N ALA A 440 -19.96 11.20 -7.25
CA ALA A 440 -18.94 12.23 -7.41
C ALA A 440 -18.92 13.14 -6.17
N VAL A 441 -17.77 13.30 -5.52
CA VAL A 441 -17.61 14.03 -4.25
C VAL A 441 -16.51 15.09 -4.36
N ASP A 442 -16.33 15.91 -3.32
CA ASP A 442 -15.29 16.95 -3.22
C ASP A 442 -15.37 18.02 -4.34
N GLY A 443 -16.56 18.20 -4.92
CA GLY A 443 -16.84 19.19 -5.94
C GLY A 443 -16.33 18.81 -7.35
N ALA A 444 -16.66 19.67 -8.32
CA ALA A 444 -16.40 19.39 -9.73
C ALA A 444 -14.91 19.20 -10.06
N LYS A 445 -14.02 19.86 -9.32
CA LYS A 445 -12.57 19.83 -9.58
C LYS A 445 -11.96 18.45 -9.35
N TYR A 446 -12.50 17.68 -8.41
CA TYR A 446 -11.98 16.36 -8.03
C TYR A 446 -12.96 15.24 -8.40
N GLY A 447 -14.25 15.48 -8.20
CA GLY A 447 -15.31 14.48 -8.36
C GLY A 447 -15.64 14.07 -9.78
N VAL A 448 -15.12 14.75 -10.79
CA VAL A 448 -15.54 14.54 -12.20
C VAL A 448 -15.03 13.23 -12.82
N TRP A 449 -14.19 12.49 -12.17
CA TRP A 449 -13.48 11.35 -12.76
C TRP A 449 -14.24 10.01 -12.61
N PRO A 450 -14.88 9.49 -13.68
CA PRO A 450 -15.68 8.27 -13.61
C PRO A 450 -14.91 7.01 -14.02
N THR A 451 -13.57 7.06 -14.12
CA THR A 451 -12.77 6.01 -14.75
C THR A 451 -12.10 5.05 -13.74
N CYS A 452 -12.38 5.23 -12.48
CA CYS A 452 -11.82 4.44 -11.39
C CYS A 452 -12.15 2.94 -11.48
N ASN A 453 -13.34 2.55 -11.96
CA ASN A 453 -13.74 1.16 -12.14
C ASN A 453 -12.80 0.39 -13.09
N ALA A 454 -12.23 1.06 -14.08
CA ALA A 454 -11.24 0.44 -14.97
C ALA A 454 -9.93 0.15 -14.24
N TRP A 455 -9.47 1.06 -13.35
CA TRP A 455 -8.28 0.82 -12.54
C TRP A 455 -8.50 -0.30 -11.51
N PHE A 456 -9.65 -0.33 -10.87
CA PHE A 456 -10.01 -1.42 -9.96
C PHE A 456 -10.04 -2.79 -10.68
N CYS A 457 -10.56 -2.83 -11.90
CA CYS A 457 -10.55 -4.05 -12.71
C CYS A 457 -9.12 -4.49 -13.11
N GLN A 458 -8.16 -3.56 -13.23
CA GLN A 458 -6.76 -3.92 -13.46
C GLN A 458 -6.20 -4.76 -12.30
N HIS A 459 -6.54 -4.46 -11.04
CA HIS A 459 -6.14 -5.28 -9.90
C HIS A 459 -6.75 -6.69 -9.93
N LEU A 460 -8.00 -6.81 -10.37
CA LEU A 460 -8.64 -8.13 -10.56
C LEU A 460 -7.89 -8.96 -11.60
N TRP A 461 -7.54 -8.33 -12.72
CA TRP A 461 -6.81 -9.00 -13.79
C TRP A 461 -5.36 -9.32 -13.39
N ASP A 462 -4.65 -8.41 -12.72
CA ASP A 462 -3.29 -8.66 -12.24
C ASP A 462 -3.22 -9.83 -11.28
N ARG A 463 -4.17 -9.96 -10.34
CA ARG A 463 -4.27 -11.14 -9.47
C ARG A 463 -4.33 -12.44 -10.29
N TYR A 464 -5.09 -12.44 -11.38
CA TYR A 464 -5.15 -13.58 -12.29
C TYR A 464 -3.81 -13.84 -13.00
N LEU A 465 -3.14 -12.79 -13.48
CA LEU A 465 -1.85 -12.94 -14.17
C LEU A 465 -0.76 -13.56 -13.28
N PHE A 466 -0.80 -13.30 -11.97
CA PHE A 466 0.13 -13.90 -11.00
C PHE A 466 -0.25 -15.31 -10.57
N SER A 467 -1.53 -15.63 -10.53
CA SER A 467 -2.03 -16.91 -10.02
C SER A 467 -2.32 -17.95 -11.11
N GLY A 468 -2.80 -17.50 -12.27
CA GLY A 468 -3.37 -18.38 -13.30
C GLY A 468 -4.66 -19.10 -12.86
N ASP A 469 -5.28 -18.66 -11.75
CA ASP A 469 -6.47 -19.31 -11.18
C ASP A 469 -7.72 -19.01 -12.01
N LYS A 470 -8.17 -19.99 -12.78
CA LYS A 470 -9.38 -19.88 -13.62
C LYS A 470 -10.67 -19.77 -12.80
N ASN A 471 -10.73 -20.33 -11.60
CA ASN A 471 -11.91 -20.20 -10.74
C ASN A 471 -12.07 -18.76 -10.27
N TYR A 472 -10.96 -18.15 -9.83
CA TYR A 472 -10.92 -16.74 -9.50
C TYR A 472 -11.29 -15.87 -10.73
N LEU A 473 -10.77 -16.18 -11.91
CA LEU A 473 -11.11 -15.45 -13.13
C LEU A 473 -12.61 -15.50 -13.42
N ALA A 474 -13.22 -16.69 -13.29
CA ALA A 474 -14.66 -16.85 -13.48
C ALA A 474 -15.50 -16.05 -12.45
N GLU A 475 -15.01 -15.92 -11.22
CA GLU A 475 -15.65 -15.10 -10.19
C GLU A 475 -15.63 -13.60 -10.53
N VAL A 476 -14.49 -13.08 -11.00
CA VAL A 476 -14.31 -11.63 -11.21
C VAL A 476 -14.68 -11.17 -12.62
N TYR A 477 -14.78 -12.04 -13.59
CA TYR A 477 -15.15 -11.70 -14.96
C TYR A 477 -16.49 -10.92 -15.08
N PRO A 478 -17.58 -11.28 -14.37
CA PRO A 478 -18.81 -10.49 -14.41
C PRO A 478 -18.63 -9.05 -13.93
N ILE A 479 -17.67 -8.79 -13.04
CA ILE A 479 -17.35 -7.46 -12.56
C ILE A 479 -16.64 -6.67 -13.66
N MET A 480 -15.65 -7.25 -14.31
CA MET A 480 -14.93 -6.65 -15.44
C MET A 480 -15.89 -6.39 -16.60
N ARG A 481 -16.75 -7.35 -16.92
CA ARG A 481 -17.80 -7.20 -17.93
C ARG A 481 -18.73 -6.03 -17.63
N GLY A 482 -19.20 -5.91 -16.38
CA GLY A 482 -20.07 -4.80 -15.96
C GLY A 482 -19.38 -3.44 -16.09
N ALA A 483 -18.09 -3.35 -15.79
CA ALA A 483 -17.31 -2.14 -16.03
C ALA A 483 -17.23 -1.81 -17.53
N CYS A 484 -17.03 -2.80 -18.40
CA CYS A 484 -17.07 -2.62 -19.86
C CYS A 484 -18.45 -2.15 -20.35
N GLU A 485 -19.54 -2.71 -19.83
CA GLU A 485 -20.91 -2.31 -20.20
C GLU A 485 -21.16 -0.82 -19.89
N PHE A 486 -20.58 -0.30 -18.79
CA PHE A 486 -20.65 1.12 -18.49
C PHE A 486 -20.01 1.95 -19.62
N TYR A 487 -18.82 1.63 -20.08
CA TYR A 487 -18.15 2.38 -21.13
C TYR A 487 -18.80 2.21 -22.50
N LEU A 488 -19.39 1.06 -22.82
CA LEU A 488 -20.16 0.89 -24.07
C LEU A 488 -21.32 1.89 -24.16
N ASP A 489 -21.87 2.31 -23.02
CA ASP A 489 -22.98 3.28 -22.96
C ASP A 489 -22.47 4.71 -22.68
N PHE A 490 -21.36 4.89 -21.96
CA PHE A 490 -20.89 6.20 -21.53
C PHE A 490 -19.99 6.93 -22.54
N LEU A 491 -19.21 6.21 -23.33
CA LEU A 491 -18.31 6.79 -24.31
C LEU A 491 -19.09 7.58 -25.36
N VAL A 492 -18.53 8.72 -25.79
CA VAL A 492 -19.13 9.57 -26.85
C VAL A 492 -18.11 9.88 -27.91
N ARG A 493 -18.62 10.13 -29.16
CA ARG A 493 -17.75 10.57 -30.25
C ARG A 493 -17.44 12.05 -30.12
N GLU A 494 -16.15 12.36 -30.09
CA GLU A 494 -15.68 13.73 -30.13
C GLU A 494 -15.73 14.23 -31.58
N PRO A 495 -16.06 15.51 -31.80
CA PRO A 495 -16.43 16.01 -33.15
C PRO A 495 -15.25 16.22 -34.10
N LYS A 496 -13.99 16.32 -33.59
CA LYS A 496 -12.82 16.70 -34.41
C LYS A 496 -12.21 15.49 -35.14
N ASN A 497 -11.95 14.41 -34.38
CA ASN A 497 -11.24 13.21 -34.87
C ASN A 497 -12.19 12.00 -34.97
N ASN A 498 -13.42 12.15 -34.49
CA ASN A 498 -14.42 11.08 -34.44
C ASN A 498 -13.99 9.89 -33.53
N TRP A 499 -13.13 10.16 -32.53
CA TRP A 499 -12.75 9.16 -31.53
C TRP A 499 -13.87 8.98 -30.51
N LEU A 500 -13.91 7.78 -29.91
CA LEU A 500 -14.70 7.52 -28.71
C LEU A 500 -13.88 7.91 -27.47
N VAL A 501 -14.45 8.76 -26.61
CA VAL A 501 -13.77 9.33 -25.45
C VAL A 501 -14.67 9.34 -24.22
N VAL A 502 -14.07 9.32 -23.04
CA VAL A 502 -14.75 9.60 -21.77
C VAL A 502 -15.02 11.11 -21.69
N ALA A 503 -16.28 11.50 -21.49
CA ALA A 503 -16.69 12.89 -21.31
C ALA A 503 -17.98 12.97 -20.47
N PRO A 504 -18.02 13.80 -19.40
CA PRO A 504 -16.90 14.59 -18.85
C PRO A 504 -15.84 13.72 -18.19
N SER A 505 -14.61 14.24 -18.10
CA SER A 505 -13.51 13.68 -17.35
C SER A 505 -12.46 14.74 -16.99
N TYR A 506 -11.38 14.35 -16.33
CA TYR A 506 -10.19 15.17 -16.13
C TYR A 506 -8.96 14.28 -15.99
N SER A 507 -7.76 14.85 -16.07
CA SER A 507 -6.55 14.14 -15.68
C SER A 507 -6.30 14.36 -14.19
N PRO A 508 -6.52 13.37 -13.31
CA PRO A 508 -6.31 13.53 -11.87
C PRO A 508 -4.90 14.00 -11.55
N GLU A 509 -4.68 14.96 -10.69
CA GLU A 509 -5.57 16.06 -10.25
C GLU A 509 -5.12 17.38 -10.92
N ASN A 510 -4.67 17.31 -12.18
CA ASN A 510 -4.03 18.40 -12.90
C ASN A 510 -5.01 19.24 -13.71
N SER A 511 -4.61 20.46 -14.02
CA SER A 511 -5.35 21.39 -14.86
C SER A 511 -4.55 21.69 -16.12
N PRO A 512 -5.16 21.66 -17.32
CA PRO A 512 -4.47 22.05 -18.54
C PRO A 512 -4.06 23.52 -18.52
N SER A 513 -2.97 23.85 -19.21
CA SER A 513 -2.50 25.20 -19.41
C SER A 513 -2.83 25.67 -20.82
N VAL A 514 -3.98 26.32 -20.99
CA VAL A 514 -4.40 26.85 -22.27
C VAL A 514 -3.96 28.32 -22.40
N ASN A 515 -3.12 28.62 -23.40
CA ASN A 515 -2.51 29.93 -23.60
C ASN A 515 -1.83 30.48 -22.31
N GLY A 516 -1.15 29.62 -21.57
CA GLY A 516 -0.45 29.97 -20.33
C GLY A 516 -1.37 30.20 -19.12
N LYS A 517 -2.67 29.93 -19.23
CA LYS A 517 -3.65 30.09 -18.14
C LYS A 517 -4.27 28.75 -17.75
N ARG A 518 -4.40 28.52 -16.46
CA ARG A 518 -5.19 27.44 -15.88
C ARG A 518 -6.55 28.00 -15.45
N GLY A 519 -7.66 27.39 -15.84
CA GLY A 519 -8.97 27.94 -15.52
C GLY A 519 -10.07 26.90 -15.35
N PHE A 520 -9.78 25.66 -15.71
CA PHE A 520 -10.70 24.53 -15.62
C PHE A 520 -9.92 23.22 -15.48
N VAL A 521 -10.61 22.17 -15.08
CA VAL A 521 -10.09 20.78 -15.05
C VAL A 521 -10.92 19.87 -15.93
N ILE A 522 -12.23 20.14 -16.08
CA ILE A 522 -13.16 19.28 -16.84
C ILE A 522 -12.86 19.36 -18.33
N VAL A 523 -12.59 18.19 -18.90
CA VAL A 523 -12.22 17.98 -20.29
C VAL A 523 -12.88 16.70 -20.83
N ALA A 524 -12.45 16.24 -21.98
CA ALA A 524 -12.80 14.94 -22.56
C ALA A 524 -11.55 14.21 -23.02
N GLY A 525 -11.53 12.88 -22.92
CA GLY A 525 -10.56 12.03 -23.58
C GLY A 525 -9.14 12.20 -23.09
N THR A 526 -8.91 12.30 -21.77
CA THR A 526 -7.55 12.35 -21.23
C THR A 526 -6.77 11.08 -21.57
N THR A 527 -5.46 11.19 -21.62
CA THR A 527 -4.62 10.03 -21.94
C THR A 527 -4.78 8.90 -20.93
N MET A 528 -4.93 9.22 -19.65
CA MET A 528 -5.18 8.22 -18.60
C MET A 528 -6.48 7.46 -18.84
N ASP A 529 -7.58 8.15 -19.16
CA ASP A 529 -8.85 7.49 -19.46
C ASP A 529 -8.71 6.53 -20.64
N ASN A 530 -8.10 6.99 -21.73
CA ASN A 530 -7.93 6.18 -22.94
C ASN A 530 -7.07 4.94 -22.66
N GLN A 531 -5.99 5.08 -21.84
CA GLN A 531 -5.15 3.96 -21.42
C GLN A 531 -5.93 2.95 -20.60
N MET A 532 -6.69 3.41 -19.60
CA MET A 532 -7.42 2.53 -18.68
C MET A 532 -8.60 1.82 -19.34
N VAL A 533 -9.38 2.53 -20.16
CA VAL A 533 -10.52 1.92 -20.85
C VAL A 533 -10.03 0.89 -21.88
N TYR A 534 -8.93 1.19 -22.57
CA TYR A 534 -8.32 0.24 -23.49
C TYR A 534 -7.80 -1.00 -22.74
N ASP A 535 -7.13 -0.81 -21.60
CA ASP A 535 -6.67 -1.91 -20.74
C ASP A 535 -7.82 -2.80 -20.28
N LEU A 536 -8.89 -2.18 -19.75
CA LEU A 536 -10.09 -2.91 -19.31
C LEU A 536 -10.68 -3.74 -20.44
N PHE A 537 -10.87 -3.16 -21.63
CA PHE A 537 -11.46 -3.88 -22.77
C PHE A 537 -10.56 -5.03 -23.21
N TYR A 538 -9.27 -4.79 -23.37
CA TYR A 538 -8.32 -5.84 -23.74
C TYR A 538 -8.30 -7.00 -22.72
N ASN A 539 -8.18 -6.67 -21.44
CA ASN A 539 -8.13 -7.70 -20.39
C ASN A 539 -9.44 -8.47 -20.30
N THR A 540 -10.58 -7.82 -20.48
CA THR A 540 -11.90 -8.49 -20.49
C THR A 540 -12.08 -9.39 -21.71
N ILE A 541 -11.59 -9.00 -22.89
CA ILE A 541 -11.55 -9.86 -24.09
C ILE A 541 -10.70 -11.09 -23.82
N GLN A 542 -9.49 -10.92 -23.22
CA GLN A 542 -8.63 -12.07 -22.88
C GLN A 542 -9.31 -13.00 -21.87
N ALA A 543 -9.96 -12.45 -20.85
CA ALA A 543 -10.70 -13.22 -19.86
C ALA A 543 -11.85 -14.02 -20.52
N ALA A 544 -12.64 -13.39 -21.38
CA ALA A 544 -13.71 -14.05 -22.12
C ALA A 544 -13.20 -15.20 -22.99
N ASN A 545 -12.12 -14.97 -23.75
CA ASN A 545 -11.50 -15.99 -24.59
C ASN A 545 -11.03 -17.21 -23.77
N LEU A 546 -10.44 -16.97 -22.58
CA LEU A 546 -9.97 -18.04 -21.69
C LEU A 546 -11.12 -18.89 -21.11
N MET A 547 -12.32 -18.32 -21.03
CA MET A 547 -13.54 -18.97 -20.53
C MET A 547 -14.46 -19.49 -21.63
N ASN A 548 -14.09 -19.30 -22.90
CA ASN A 548 -14.94 -19.61 -24.07
C ASN A 548 -16.29 -18.90 -24.04
N GLU A 549 -16.30 -17.62 -23.60
CA GLU A 549 -17.47 -16.76 -23.51
C GLU A 549 -17.86 -16.13 -24.85
N ASN A 550 -19.05 -15.54 -24.88
CA ASN A 550 -19.73 -15.03 -26.09
C ASN A 550 -18.90 -14.06 -26.93
N THR A 551 -18.68 -14.42 -28.18
CA THR A 551 -17.93 -13.64 -29.17
C THR A 551 -18.57 -12.29 -29.53
N ALA A 552 -19.90 -12.16 -29.56
CA ALA A 552 -20.59 -10.91 -29.91
C ALA A 552 -20.26 -9.74 -28.94
N PHE A 553 -20.09 -10.04 -27.64
CA PHE A 553 -19.67 -9.04 -26.67
C PHE A 553 -18.20 -8.63 -26.86
N THR A 554 -17.32 -9.61 -27.06
CA THR A 554 -15.89 -9.36 -27.31
C THR A 554 -15.67 -8.60 -28.61
N ASP A 555 -16.44 -8.88 -29.65
CA ASP A 555 -16.40 -8.16 -30.93
C ASP A 555 -16.84 -6.68 -30.77
N SER A 556 -17.85 -6.44 -29.93
CA SER A 556 -18.27 -5.08 -29.59
C SER A 556 -17.16 -4.32 -28.85
N LEU A 557 -16.52 -4.95 -27.85
CA LEU A 557 -15.39 -4.35 -27.13
C LEU A 557 -14.22 -4.04 -28.06
N GLN A 558 -13.84 -4.98 -28.94
CA GLN A 558 -12.77 -4.78 -29.92
C GLN A 558 -13.09 -3.65 -30.89
N THR A 559 -14.35 -3.56 -31.34
CA THR A 559 -14.82 -2.48 -32.23
C THR A 559 -14.67 -1.13 -31.54
N VAL A 560 -15.11 -1.00 -30.30
CA VAL A 560 -15.02 0.25 -29.53
C VAL A 560 -13.55 0.57 -29.21
N ALA A 561 -12.74 -0.41 -28.82
CA ALA A 561 -11.32 -0.22 -28.53
C ALA A 561 -10.55 0.35 -29.73
N ASN A 562 -10.91 -0.08 -30.95
CA ASN A 562 -10.30 0.43 -32.17
C ASN A 562 -10.66 1.90 -32.48
N HIS A 563 -11.69 2.45 -31.84
CA HIS A 563 -12.13 3.83 -32.00
C HIS A 563 -11.76 4.75 -30.82
N LEU A 564 -11.18 4.22 -29.74
CA LEU A 564 -10.68 5.07 -28.65
C LEU A 564 -9.58 6.02 -29.16
N ALA A 565 -9.41 7.17 -28.53
CA ALA A 565 -8.32 8.06 -28.86
C ALA A 565 -6.95 7.34 -28.63
N PRO A 566 -6.02 7.39 -29.59
CA PRO A 566 -4.68 6.83 -29.38
C PRO A 566 -3.86 7.71 -28.45
N MET A 567 -2.83 7.15 -27.84
CA MET A 567 -1.81 7.96 -27.16
C MET A 567 -1.13 8.90 -28.15
N GLN A 568 -0.75 10.10 -27.70
CA GLN A 568 -0.22 11.15 -28.55
C GLN A 568 1.13 11.65 -28.02
N VAL A 569 2.03 11.95 -28.94
CA VAL A 569 3.31 12.62 -28.65
C VAL A 569 3.21 14.06 -29.09
N GLY A 570 3.35 14.98 -28.15
CA GLY A 570 3.16 16.41 -28.38
C GLY A 570 4.38 17.12 -28.96
N ARG A 571 4.25 18.45 -29.12
CA ARG A 571 5.19 19.33 -29.84
C ARG A 571 6.62 19.38 -29.29
N TRP A 572 6.82 19.06 -27.99
CA TRP A 572 8.17 19.03 -27.37
C TRP A 572 8.65 17.60 -27.05
N GLY A 573 8.03 16.57 -27.67
CA GLY A 573 8.39 15.17 -27.55
C GLY A 573 7.81 14.45 -26.33
N GLN A 574 6.93 15.07 -25.60
CA GLN A 574 6.26 14.51 -24.43
C GLN A 574 5.10 13.57 -24.80
N LEU A 575 4.80 12.63 -23.93
CA LEU A 575 3.50 11.97 -23.93
C LEU A 575 2.43 12.99 -23.48
N GLN A 576 1.47 13.30 -24.36
CA GLN A 576 0.41 14.26 -24.03
C GLN A 576 -0.47 13.77 -22.87
N GLU A 577 -0.79 14.65 -21.95
CA GLU A 577 -1.72 14.40 -20.85
C GLU A 577 -3.17 14.56 -21.26
N TRP A 578 -3.43 15.51 -22.16
CA TRP A 578 -4.76 15.83 -22.68
C TRP A 578 -4.87 15.50 -24.17
N MET A 579 -6.10 15.42 -24.65
CA MET A 579 -6.40 15.18 -26.07
C MET A 579 -5.82 16.28 -26.98
N GLU A 580 -5.83 17.52 -26.53
CA GLU A 580 -5.14 18.64 -27.15
C GLU A 580 -3.75 18.83 -26.51
N ASP A 581 -2.79 19.33 -27.28
CA ASP A 581 -1.42 19.57 -26.78
C ASP A 581 -1.33 20.82 -25.88
N TRP A 582 -1.91 20.68 -24.67
CA TRP A 582 -1.95 21.72 -23.64
C TRP A 582 -0.86 21.54 -22.57
N ASP A 583 0.02 20.58 -22.77
CA ASP A 583 1.09 20.28 -21.82
C ASP A 583 2.10 21.44 -21.72
N ASN A 584 2.50 21.74 -20.49
CA ASN A 584 3.47 22.77 -20.19
C ASN A 584 4.75 22.11 -19.62
N PRO A 585 5.93 22.29 -20.28
CA PRO A 585 7.19 21.71 -19.80
C PRO A 585 7.66 22.28 -18.44
N GLN A 586 7.09 23.38 -17.95
CA GLN A 586 7.36 23.94 -16.62
C GLN A 586 6.30 23.49 -15.60
N ASP A 587 5.45 22.53 -15.92
CA ASP A 587 4.46 22.01 -14.99
C ASP A 587 5.08 20.91 -14.11
N HIS A 588 5.28 21.22 -12.82
CA HIS A 588 5.81 20.30 -11.82
C HIS A 588 4.70 19.71 -10.92
N HIS A 589 3.49 19.53 -11.49
CA HIS A 589 2.38 18.95 -10.73
C HIS A 589 2.74 17.55 -10.23
N ARG A 590 2.31 17.24 -8.98
CA ARG A 590 2.62 15.97 -8.31
C ARG A 590 2.02 14.75 -9.01
N HIS A 591 0.84 14.89 -9.64
CA HIS A 591 0.24 13.81 -10.42
C HIS A 591 0.89 13.69 -11.81
N VAL A 592 1.08 12.46 -12.24
CA VAL A 592 1.62 12.08 -13.56
C VAL A 592 0.71 11.07 -14.26
N SER A 593 -0.59 11.33 -14.21
CA SER A 593 -1.67 10.42 -14.56
C SER A 593 -1.57 9.85 -15.98
N HIS A 594 -1.09 10.63 -16.96
CA HIS A 594 -0.84 10.19 -18.32
C HIS A 594 0.26 9.14 -18.46
N LEU A 595 1.06 8.92 -17.40
CA LEU A 595 2.08 7.87 -17.34
C LEU A 595 1.55 6.54 -16.78
N TRP A 596 0.25 6.44 -16.51
CA TRP A 596 -0.38 5.20 -16.06
C TRP A 596 -0.07 4.01 -16.97
N GLY A 597 -0.04 4.23 -18.29
CA GLY A 597 0.30 3.19 -19.27
C GLY A 597 1.72 2.64 -19.17
N LEU A 598 2.65 3.37 -18.53
CA LEU A 598 4.01 2.91 -18.19
C LEU A 598 4.00 2.11 -16.88
N TYR A 599 3.39 2.67 -15.83
CA TYR A 599 3.19 2.00 -14.54
C TYR A 599 1.93 2.57 -13.83
N PRO A 600 1.00 1.73 -13.33
CA PRO A 600 1.04 0.25 -13.26
C PRO A 600 0.63 -0.46 -14.56
N GLY A 601 0.19 0.28 -15.58
CA GLY A 601 -0.16 -0.26 -16.89
C GLY A 601 1.00 -1.04 -17.56
N ARG A 602 0.68 -1.67 -18.68
CA ARG A 602 1.61 -2.54 -19.43
C ARG A 602 1.67 -2.17 -20.93
N GLN A 603 1.39 -0.90 -21.25
CA GLN A 603 1.25 -0.40 -22.62
C GLN A 603 2.53 0.25 -23.13
N ILE A 604 3.35 0.80 -22.23
CA ILE A 604 4.54 1.55 -22.57
C ILE A 604 5.78 0.80 -22.11
N SER A 605 6.63 0.44 -23.05
CA SER A 605 7.91 -0.21 -22.78
C SER A 605 8.98 0.12 -23.82
N ALA A 606 10.24 -0.06 -23.45
CA ALA A 606 11.38 0.12 -24.34
C ALA A 606 11.34 -0.85 -25.56
N TYR A 607 10.75 -2.02 -25.39
CA TYR A 607 10.85 -3.12 -26.35
C TYR A 607 9.67 -3.22 -27.31
N HIS A 608 8.46 -2.78 -26.87
CA HIS A 608 7.23 -2.89 -27.66
C HIS A 608 6.67 -1.54 -28.13
N SER A 609 7.01 -0.46 -27.42
CA SER A 609 6.52 0.89 -27.74
C SER A 609 7.59 1.98 -27.51
N PRO A 610 8.77 1.87 -28.16
CA PRO A 610 9.93 2.73 -27.87
C PRO A 610 9.64 4.22 -28.06
N VAL A 611 8.79 4.59 -29.01
CA VAL A 611 8.35 5.98 -29.21
C VAL A 611 7.64 6.54 -27.99
N LEU A 612 6.66 5.78 -27.46
CA LEU A 612 5.90 6.20 -26.26
C LEU A 612 6.78 6.12 -25.01
N PHE A 613 7.74 5.21 -24.96
CA PHE A 613 8.69 5.08 -23.88
C PHE A 613 9.55 6.34 -23.74
N GLU A 614 10.12 6.84 -24.83
CA GLU A 614 10.91 8.08 -24.80
C GLU A 614 10.03 9.30 -24.56
N ALA A 615 8.80 9.32 -25.07
CA ALA A 615 7.85 10.38 -24.78
C ALA A 615 7.44 10.41 -23.31
N ALA A 616 7.22 9.27 -22.67
CA ALA A 616 6.95 9.15 -21.26
C ALA A 616 8.14 9.61 -20.41
N LYS A 617 9.37 9.24 -20.79
CA LYS A 617 10.61 9.71 -20.16
C LYS A 617 10.74 11.24 -20.25
N THR A 618 10.43 11.81 -21.39
CA THR A 618 10.41 13.26 -21.61
C THR A 618 9.41 13.94 -20.68
N SER A 619 8.18 13.43 -20.58
CA SER A 619 7.16 13.93 -19.65
C SER A 619 7.61 13.86 -18.20
N LEU A 620 8.12 12.69 -17.76
CA LEU A 620 8.53 12.49 -16.36
C LEU A 620 9.71 13.39 -15.98
N THR A 621 10.67 13.57 -16.90
CA THR A 621 11.81 14.48 -16.71
C THR A 621 11.33 15.93 -16.51
N ALA A 622 10.38 16.39 -17.31
CA ALA A 622 9.81 17.74 -17.18
C ALA A 622 9.04 17.93 -15.86
N ARG A 623 8.33 16.90 -15.38
CA ARG A 623 7.63 16.94 -14.07
C ARG A 623 8.58 17.05 -12.88
N GLY A 624 9.84 16.66 -13.04
CA GLY A 624 10.86 16.72 -11.99
C GLY A 624 10.66 15.66 -10.89
N ASP A 625 11.55 15.63 -9.94
CA ASP A 625 11.66 14.57 -8.94
C ASP A 625 10.89 14.88 -7.66
N HIS A 626 11.20 16.05 -7.06
CA HIS A 626 10.67 16.44 -5.77
C HIS A 626 9.15 16.60 -5.78
N SER A 627 8.48 16.00 -4.78
CA SER A 627 7.02 15.97 -4.72
C SER A 627 6.52 15.52 -3.34
N THR A 628 5.22 15.23 -3.24
CA THR A 628 4.63 14.54 -2.08
C THR A 628 5.09 13.08 -2.03
N GLY A 629 4.98 12.44 -0.86
CA GLY A 629 5.51 11.09 -0.65
C GLY A 629 4.98 10.05 -1.62
N TRP A 630 3.65 9.92 -1.79
CA TRP A 630 3.08 8.97 -2.74
C TRP A 630 3.52 9.24 -4.20
N SER A 631 3.65 10.51 -4.56
CA SER A 631 4.09 10.87 -5.91
C SER A 631 5.54 10.45 -6.16
N MET A 632 6.43 10.62 -5.17
CA MET A 632 7.79 10.11 -5.25
C MET A 632 7.81 8.58 -5.33
N GLY A 633 6.99 7.90 -4.53
CA GLY A 633 6.82 6.44 -4.63
C GLY A 633 6.38 5.98 -6.02
N TRP A 634 5.43 6.68 -6.65
CA TRP A 634 5.03 6.41 -8.05
C TRP A 634 6.18 6.64 -9.02
N LYS A 635 6.91 7.74 -8.86
CA LYS A 635 8.05 8.06 -9.73
C LYS A 635 9.20 7.04 -9.59
N VAL A 636 9.41 6.44 -8.40
CA VAL A 636 10.36 5.30 -8.26
C VAL A 636 9.94 4.15 -9.17
N CYS A 637 8.64 3.78 -9.18
CA CYS A 637 8.12 2.75 -10.08
C CYS A 637 8.31 3.12 -11.55
N LEU A 638 8.01 4.38 -11.92
CA LEU A 638 8.13 4.87 -13.29
C LEU A 638 9.58 4.87 -13.79
N TRP A 639 10.54 5.35 -12.99
CA TRP A 639 11.95 5.32 -13.35
C TRP A 639 12.52 3.90 -13.42
N ALA A 640 12.06 3.00 -12.53
CA ALA A 640 12.39 1.58 -12.64
C ALA A 640 11.89 0.99 -13.98
N ARG A 641 10.64 1.32 -14.39
CA ARG A 641 10.09 0.90 -15.69
C ARG A 641 10.77 1.57 -16.88
N LEU A 642 11.33 2.76 -16.70
CA LEU A 642 12.19 3.45 -17.66
C LEU A 642 13.62 2.89 -17.68
N LEU A 643 13.89 1.81 -16.97
CA LEU A 643 15.18 1.10 -16.89
C LEU A 643 16.32 1.98 -16.34
N ASP A 644 16.00 3.01 -15.58
CA ASP A 644 16.95 3.93 -14.97
C ASP A 644 17.00 3.74 -13.45
N GLY A 645 17.83 2.78 -13.01
CA GLY A 645 17.98 2.44 -11.61
C GLY A 645 18.65 3.55 -10.78
N ASN A 646 19.55 4.32 -11.36
CA ASN A 646 20.21 5.41 -10.65
C ASN A 646 19.22 6.54 -10.36
N HIS A 647 18.33 6.86 -11.30
CA HIS A 647 17.29 7.85 -11.09
C HIS A 647 16.24 7.37 -10.08
N ALA A 648 15.81 6.10 -10.16
CA ALA A 648 14.94 5.50 -9.17
C ALA A 648 15.54 5.56 -7.76
N TYR A 649 16.84 5.26 -7.60
CA TYR A 649 17.55 5.37 -6.32
C TYR A 649 17.64 6.80 -5.81
N LYS A 650 17.84 7.78 -6.71
CA LYS A 650 17.78 9.20 -6.33
C LYS A 650 16.45 9.55 -5.68
N LEU A 651 15.32 9.07 -6.22
CA LEU A 651 14.01 9.29 -5.64
C LEU A 651 13.81 8.56 -4.31
N ILE A 652 14.40 7.37 -4.13
CA ILE A 652 14.42 6.71 -2.81
C ILE A 652 15.17 7.58 -1.79
N THR A 653 16.23 8.25 -2.20
CA THR A 653 16.98 9.18 -1.35
C THR A 653 16.14 10.41 -0.98
N GLU A 654 15.38 10.95 -1.93
CA GLU A 654 14.45 12.05 -1.67
C GLU A 654 13.29 11.61 -0.78
N GLN A 655 12.79 10.39 -0.96
CA GLN A 655 11.74 9.79 -0.11
C GLN A 655 12.21 9.60 1.33
N LEU A 656 13.45 9.15 1.54
CA LEU A 656 14.05 8.96 2.86
C LEU A 656 14.61 10.27 3.46
N HIS A 657 14.12 11.42 3.00
CA HIS A 657 14.46 12.73 3.56
C HIS A 657 13.53 13.08 4.73
N PRO A 658 14.06 13.58 5.86
CA PRO A 658 13.20 13.94 6.99
C PRO A 658 12.29 15.13 6.67
N THR A 659 11.05 15.03 7.07
CA THR A 659 10.02 16.06 6.86
C THR A 659 9.19 16.31 8.11
N THR A 660 8.39 17.38 8.08
CA THR A 660 7.39 17.75 9.09
C THR A 660 6.11 18.22 8.40
N ASP A 661 4.99 18.24 9.11
CA ASP A 661 3.70 18.69 8.56
C ASP A 661 3.70 20.15 8.06
N GLU A 662 4.64 20.95 8.53
CA GLU A 662 4.79 22.37 8.13
C GLU A 662 5.35 22.54 6.71
N ARG A 663 5.92 21.47 6.12
CA ARG A 663 6.55 21.52 4.79
C ARG A 663 5.57 21.49 3.60
N GLY A 664 4.28 21.34 3.83
CA GLY A 664 3.25 21.40 2.78
C GLY A 664 3.40 20.29 1.75
N GLN A 665 3.67 20.63 0.47
CA GLN A 665 3.79 19.67 -0.63
C GLN A 665 5.18 19.00 -0.73
N ASN A 666 6.08 19.25 0.21
CA ASN A 666 7.43 18.67 0.23
C ASN A 666 7.43 17.38 1.04
N GLY A 667 7.15 16.27 0.37
CA GLY A 667 7.10 14.94 0.96
C GLY A 667 8.44 14.47 1.56
N GLY A 668 8.45 13.28 2.07
CA GLY A 668 9.59 12.65 2.72
C GLY A 668 9.15 11.59 3.72
N THR A 669 9.94 11.41 4.77
CA THR A 669 9.72 10.36 5.76
C THR A 669 9.72 10.93 7.18
N TYR A 670 8.73 10.52 7.99
CA TYR A 670 8.69 10.83 9.42
C TYR A 670 9.70 9.98 10.21
N PRO A 671 10.02 10.37 11.47
CA PRO A 671 11.00 9.65 12.29
C PRO A 671 10.72 8.16 12.46
N ASN A 672 9.46 7.72 12.42
CA ASN A 672 9.03 6.32 12.51
C ASN A 672 8.94 5.59 11.16
N LEU A 673 9.51 6.14 10.11
CA LEU A 673 9.48 5.68 8.72
C LEU A 673 8.11 5.74 8.03
N PHE A 674 7.10 6.34 8.62
CA PHE A 674 5.87 6.65 7.90
C PHE A 674 6.13 7.63 6.75
N ASP A 675 5.48 7.40 5.63
CA ASP A 675 5.48 8.31 4.49
C ASP A 675 4.76 9.62 4.82
N ALA A 676 5.19 10.67 4.20
CA ALA A 676 4.60 11.99 4.36
C ALA A 676 4.19 12.59 3.02
N HIS A 677 2.90 12.91 2.94
CA HIS A 677 2.43 13.82 1.88
C HIS A 677 3.10 15.22 2.03
N PRO A 678 3.27 15.97 3.17
CA PRO A 678 2.65 15.95 4.49
C PRO A 678 1.17 16.38 4.51
N PRO A 679 0.33 15.95 5.48
CA PRO A 679 0.62 15.06 6.60
C PRO A 679 0.76 13.58 6.19
N PHE A 680 0.79 12.65 7.16
CA PHE A 680 0.91 11.21 6.94
C PHE A 680 -0.13 10.68 5.95
N GLN A 681 0.36 9.92 4.98
CA GLN A 681 -0.36 9.02 4.10
C GLN A 681 0.47 7.75 3.94
N ILE A 682 -0.15 6.57 3.93
CA ILE A 682 0.60 5.31 3.92
C ILE A 682 1.04 4.86 2.52
N ASP A 683 0.41 5.39 1.50
CA ASP A 683 0.55 4.97 0.10
C ASP A 683 1.98 5.10 -0.44
N GLY A 684 2.71 6.14 -0.05
CA GLY A 684 4.12 6.30 -0.45
C GLY A 684 5.04 5.21 0.10
N ASN A 685 4.79 4.67 1.30
CA ASN A 685 5.49 3.51 1.81
C ASN A 685 5.31 2.28 0.88
N PHE A 686 4.08 2.02 0.45
CA PHE A 686 3.75 0.90 -0.43
C PHE A 686 4.26 1.10 -1.85
N GLY A 687 4.10 2.33 -2.39
CA GLY A 687 4.60 2.68 -3.71
C GLY A 687 6.10 2.53 -3.82
N CYS A 688 6.85 2.97 -2.80
CA CYS A 688 8.30 2.81 -2.78
C CYS A 688 8.73 1.33 -2.69
N THR A 689 8.03 0.51 -1.89
CA THR A 689 8.26 -0.94 -1.83
C THR A 689 8.03 -1.62 -3.18
N ALA A 690 6.95 -1.27 -3.89
CA ALA A 690 6.68 -1.75 -5.24
C ALA A 690 7.76 -1.29 -6.22
N GLY A 691 8.18 -0.02 -6.16
CA GLY A 691 9.22 0.55 -7.02
C GLY A 691 10.57 -0.14 -6.82
N ILE A 692 10.99 -0.41 -5.59
CA ILE A 692 12.20 -1.17 -5.29
C ILE A 692 12.11 -2.59 -5.88
N THR A 693 10.93 -3.23 -5.82
CA THR A 693 10.73 -4.54 -6.47
C THR A 693 10.94 -4.46 -7.99
N GLU A 694 10.37 -3.43 -8.65
CA GLU A 694 10.51 -3.19 -10.09
C GLU A 694 11.98 -2.91 -10.52
N MET A 695 12.82 -2.44 -9.61
CA MET A 695 14.25 -2.26 -9.90
C MET A 695 14.99 -3.60 -10.03
N PHE A 696 14.52 -4.65 -9.36
CA PHE A 696 15.13 -5.98 -9.38
C PHE A 696 14.48 -6.92 -10.38
N VAL A 697 13.15 -6.88 -10.52
CA VAL A 697 12.41 -7.83 -11.37
C VAL A 697 11.18 -7.16 -11.97
N GLN A 698 11.01 -7.29 -13.27
CA GLN A 698 9.80 -6.88 -13.99
C GLN A 698 9.21 -8.06 -14.76
N SER A 699 7.89 -8.17 -14.86
CA SER A 699 7.22 -9.24 -15.59
C SER A 699 5.99 -8.76 -16.39
N HIS A 700 6.02 -7.50 -16.82
CA HIS A 700 4.90 -6.84 -17.51
C HIS A 700 5.00 -6.86 -19.03
N ASP A 701 6.21 -7.09 -19.57
CA ASP A 701 6.58 -6.83 -20.95
C ASP A 701 7.06 -8.11 -21.69
N GLY A 702 6.26 -9.15 -21.63
CA GLY A 702 6.47 -10.38 -22.36
C GLY A 702 7.55 -11.30 -21.81
N ALA A 703 8.24 -10.95 -20.75
CA ALA A 703 9.29 -11.73 -20.10
C ALA A 703 9.44 -11.39 -18.62
N VAL A 704 10.04 -12.29 -17.85
CA VAL A 704 10.60 -12.00 -16.54
C VAL A 704 11.97 -11.37 -16.75
N HIS A 705 12.06 -10.06 -16.57
CA HIS A 705 13.27 -9.28 -16.74
C HIS A 705 14.03 -9.18 -15.42
N LEU A 706 15.25 -9.71 -15.37
CA LEU A 706 16.09 -9.76 -14.18
C LEU A 706 17.07 -8.58 -14.16
N LEU A 707 17.13 -7.87 -13.04
CA LEU A 707 17.93 -6.65 -12.81
C LEU A 707 17.74 -5.56 -13.88
N PRO A 708 16.49 -5.19 -14.22
CA PRO A 708 16.24 -4.20 -15.29
C PRO A 708 16.72 -2.79 -14.94
N ALA A 709 16.73 -2.43 -13.65
CA ALA A 709 16.99 -1.07 -13.17
C ALA A 709 17.80 -1.08 -11.85
N LEU A 710 18.89 -1.85 -11.82
CA LEU A 710 19.78 -1.88 -10.66
C LEU A 710 20.62 -0.59 -10.61
N PRO A 711 20.62 0.16 -9.48
CA PRO A 711 21.47 1.33 -9.33
C PRO A 711 22.93 0.93 -9.07
N ASP A 712 23.89 1.76 -9.50
CA ASP A 712 25.31 1.49 -9.33
C ASP A 712 25.75 1.32 -7.87
N VAL A 713 25.05 1.98 -6.94
CA VAL A 713 25.35 1.90 -5.51
C VAL A 713 25.00 0.54 -4.87
N TRP A 714 24.22 -0.30 -5.53
CA TRP A 714 23.89 -1.65 -5.08
C TRP A 714 24.69 -2.69 -5.87
N GLU A 715 26.02 -2.59 -5.79
CA GLU A 715 26.94 -3.45 -6.53
C GLU A 715 26.75 -4.95 -6.28
N ARG A 716 26.28 -5.32 -5.11
CA ARG A 716 26.04 -6.71 -4.67
C ARG A 716 24.80 -6.82 -3.83
N GLY A 717 24.20 -7.98 -3.84
CA GLY A 717 23.06 -8.28 -2.97
C GLY A 717 22.41 -9.60 -3.29
N VAL A 718 21.38 -9.86 -2.48
CA VAL A 718 20.51 -11.04 -2.61
C VAL A 718 19.07 -10.62 -2.39
N ILE A 719 18.19 -11.00 -3.31
CA ILE A 719 16.74 -10.86 -3.14
C ILE A 719 16.09 -12.24 -3.24
N LYS A 720 15.08 -12.49 -2.40
CA LYS A 720 14.35 -13.77 -2.36
C LYS A 720 12.84 -13.55 -2.33
N GLY A 721 12.12 -14.52 -2.91
CA GLY A 721 10.68 -14.67 -2.72
C GLY A 721 9.82 -13.75 -3.58
N ILE A 722 10.36 -13.13 -4.64
CA ILE A 722 9.60 -12.23 -5.51
C ILE A 722 8.74 -13.05 -6.48
N ARG A 723 7.45 -12.73 -6.54
CA ARG A 723 6.53 -13.33 -7.51
C ARG A 723 6.51 -12.56 -8.81
N CYS A 724 6.36 -13.28 -9.90
CA CYS A 724 6.22 -12.76 -11.24
C CYS A 724 4.92 -13.25 -11.87
N ARG A 725 4.40 -12.49 -12.84
CA ARG A 725 3.29 -12.95 -13.67
C ARG A 725 3.67 -14.26 -14.36
N GLY A 726 2.68 -15.04 -14.75
CA GLY A 726 2.90 -16.37 -15.31
C GLY A 726 3.05 -17.49 -14.27
N GLY A 727 2.80 -17.19 -12.99
CA GLY A 727 2.93 -18.17 -11.90
C GLY A 727 4.37 -18.51 -11.57
N PHE A 728 5.29 -17.58 -11.73
CA PHE A 728 6.71 -17.79 -11.41
C PHE A 728 7.08 -17.14 -10.07
N LEU A 729 7.90 -17.85 -9.29
CA LEU A 729 8.46 -17.40 -8.03
C LEU A 729 9.99 -17.36 -8.17
N LEU A 730 10.56 -16.17 -8.13
CA LEU A 730 12.00 -15.98 -7.97
C LEU A 730 12.36 -16.29 -6.52
N GLU A 731 12.79 -17.53 -6.26
CA GLU A 731 13.14 -17.97 -4.91
C GLU A 731 14.38 -17.26 -4.38
N GLU A 732 15.38 -17.08 -5.23
CA GLU A 732 16.61 -16.36 -4.90
C GLU A 732 17.24 -15.79 -6.17
N MET A 733 17.75 -14.56 -6.10
CA MET A 733 18.65 -13.99 -7.10
C MET A 733 19.83 -13.31 -6.39
N LYS A 734 21.04 -13.61 -6.85
CA LYS A 734 22.30 -13.03 -6.37
C LYS A 734 22.98 -12.23 -7.48
N TRP A 735 23.51 -11.09 -7.12
CA TRP A 735 24.32 -10.28 -8.05
C TRP A 735 25.58 -9.76 -7.34
N GLU A 736 26.58 -9.51 -8.13
CA GLU A 736 27.86 -8.96 -7.72
C GLU A 736 28.42 -8.08 -8.83
N LYS A 737 29.01 -6.94 -8.50
CA LYS A 737 29.52 -5.93 -9.45
C LYS A 737 28.44 -5.51 -10.47
N GLY A 738 27.21 -5.34 -9.99
CA GLY A 738 26.08 -4.96 -10.83
C GLY A 738 25.60 -6.02 -11.83
N GLN A 739 26.10 -7.26 -11.75
CA GLN A 739 25.74 -8.34 -12.67
C GLN A 739 25.14 -9.53 -11.91
N MET A 740 24.04 -10.07 -12.43
CA MET A 740 23.46 -11.30 -11.90
C MET A 740 24.51 -12.42 -11.93
N GLN A 741 24.61 -13.15 -10.84
CA GLN A 741 25.45 -14.36 -10.75
C GLN A 741 24.59 -15.62 -10.91
N THR A 742 23.53 -15.70 -10.10
CA THR A 742 22.59 -16.82 -10.11
C THR A 742 21.16 -16.33 -9.87
N ALA A 743 20.20 -17.05 -10.45
CA ALA A 743 18.78 -16.90 -10.15
C ALA A 743 18.09 -18.25 -10.12
N THR A 744 17.34 -18.55 -9.06
CA THR A 744 16.52 -19.77 -8.96
C THR A 744 15.07 -19.39 -9.05
N ILE A 745 14.35 -19.92 -10.04
CA ILE A 745 12.94 -19.64 -10.30
C ILE A 745 12.16 -20.94 -10.19
N CYS A 746 11.11 -20.92 -9.37
CA CYS A 746 10.13 -22.00 -9.27
C CYS A 746 8.92 -21.69 -10.16
N SER A 747 8.50 -22.63 -10.98
CA SER A 747 7.28 -22.55 -11.77
C SER A 747 6.12 -23.15 -10.97
N THR A 748 5.12 -22.35 -10.59
CA THR A 748 4.00 -22.83 -9.76
C THR A 748 2.87 -23.46 -10.57
N ILE A 749 2.77 -23.12 -11.87
CA ILE A 749 1.67 -23.56 -12.74
C ILE A 749 2.14 -24.20 -14.07
N GLY A 750 3.47 -24.28 -14.30
CA GLY A 750 4.03 -24.75 -15.57
C GLY A 750 4.00 -23.72 -16.69
N GLY A 751 4.23 -24.15 -17.90
CA GLY A 751 4.24 -23.31 -19.10
C GLY A 751 5.60 -22.74 -19.45
N THR A 752 5.64 -21.78 -20.38
CA THR A 752 6.90 -21.17 -20.83
C THR A 752 7.34 -20.05 -19.91
N LEU A 753 8.51 -20.21 -19.30
CA LEU A 753 9.23 -19.16 -18.60
C LEU A 753 10.11 -18.42 -19.61
N ARG A 754 9.73 -17.21 -19.98
CA ARG A 754 10.60 -16.32 -20.78
C ARG A 754 11.39 -15.43 -19.84
N ILE A 755 12.71 -15.48 -19.96
CA ILE A 755 13.66 -14.65 -19.20
C ILE A 755 14.27 -13.59 -20.10
N ARG A 756 14.37 -12.35 -19.61
CA ARG A 756 15.19 -11.28 -20.20
C ARG A 756 16.31 -10.90 -19.24
N THR A 757 17.53 -10.77 -19.73
CA THR A 757 18.71 -10.42 -18.94
C THR A 757 19.79 -9.75 -19.77
N GLY A 758 20.67 -8.97 -19.11
CA GLY A 758 21.83 -8.32 -19.77
C GLY A 758 23.05 -9.22 -19.96
N SER A 759 22.98 -10.53 -19.62
CA SER A 759 24.11 -11.46 -19.73
C SER A 759 23.68 -12.79 -20.31
N PRO A 760 24.57 -13.52 -21.02
CA PRO A 760 24.31 -14.91 -21.42
C PRO A 760 23.99 -15.80 -20.22
N LEU A 761 23.09 -16.77 -20.41
CA LEU A 761 22.63 -17.68 -19.36
C LEU A 761 23.03 -19.12 -19.61
N TYR A 762 23.20 -19.82 -18.49
CA TYR A 762 23.34 -21.26 -18.37
C TYR A 762 22.20 -21.79 -17.50
N LEU A 763 21.60 -22.91 -17.91
CA LEU A 763 20.62 -23.65 -17.11
C LEU A 763 21.24 -24.96 -16.67
N ASN A 764 21.37 -25.18 -15.38
CA ASN A 764 22.01 -26.37 -14.82
C ASN A 764 23.40 -26.67 -15.40
N GLY A 765 24.17 -25.64 -15.73
CA GLY A 765 25.51 -25.72 -16.30
C GLY A 765 25.59 -25.78 -17.84
N GLU A 766 24.47 -25.99 -18.52
CA GLU A 766 24.39 -25.96 -19.99
C GLU A 766 24.08 -24.55 -20.49
N LYS A 767 24.82 -24.09 -21.51
CA LYS A 767 24.59 -22.79 -22.11
C LYS A 767 23.25 -22.76 -22.84
N LEU A 768 22.43 -21.73 -22.53
CA LEU A 768 21.19 -21.51 -23.26
C LEU A 768 21.47 -20.72 -24.55
N GLU A 769 20.72 -21.04 -25.60
CA GLU A 769 20.71 -20.25 -26.82
C GLU A 769 19.60 -19.20 -26.76
N PRO A 770 19.90 -17.90 -27.03
CA PRO A 770 18.91 -16.85 -27.09
C PRO A 770 17.85 -17.12 -28.15
N VAL A 771 16.60 -16.74 -27.88
CA VAL A 771 15.53 -16.73 -28.87
C VAL A 771 15.34 -15.35 -29.47
N GLU A 772 14.82 -15.27 -30.69
CA GLU A 772 14.40 -13.99 -31.28
C GLU A 772 13.24 -13.38 -30.49
N GLN A 773 13.03 -12.06 -30.64
CA GLN A 773 11.95 -11.33 -30.00
C GLN A 773 10.58 -11.64 -30.65
N ALA A 774 10.18 -12.90 -30.63
CA ALA A 774 8.84 -13.35 -31.03
C ALA A 774 7.87 -13.27 -29.84
N PRO A 775 6.53 -13.25 -30.04
CA PRO A 775 5.57 -13.32 -28.96
C PRO A 775 5.84 -14.54 -28.06
N CYS A 776 5.78 -14.33 -26.74
CA CYS A 776 5.92 -15.40 -25.77
C CYS A 776 4.70 -16.35 -25.84
N ASN A 777 4.92 -17.65 -25.73
CA ASN A 777 3.81 -18.63 -25.72
C ASN A 777 3.03 -18.66 -24.39
N ASN A 778 3.52 -17.98 -23.35
CA ASN A 778 2.78 -17.89 -22.08
C ASN A 778 1.77 -16.75 -22.13
N PRO A 779 0.45 -17.03 -22.08
CA PRO A 779 -0.58 -15.98 -22.18
C PRO A 779 -0.58 -15.03 -20.98
N LEU A 780 -0.02 -15.42 -19.82
CA LEU A 780 0.07 -14.59 -18.60
C LEU A 780 1.25 -13.62 -18.63
N LEU A 781 2.16 -13.75 -19.59
CA LEU A 781 3.30 -12.84 -19.80
C LEU A 781 3.15 -11.93 -21.02
N GLN A 782 2.08 -12.08 -21.81
CA GLN A 782 1.93 -11.32 -23.05
C GLN A 782 1.94 -9.82 -22.79
N PRO A 783 2.70 -9.03 -23.56
CA PRO A 783 2.57 -7.59 -23.57
C PRO A 783 1.20 -7.19 -24.11
N GLN A 784 0.72 -6.04 -23.70
CA GLN A 784 -0.54 -5.51 -24.22
C GLN A 784 -0.30 -4.84 -25.59
N PRO A 785 -1.01 -5.21 -26.66
CA PRO A 785 -0.94 -4.47 -27.90
C PRO A 785 -1.48 -3.06 -27.70
N ILE A 786 -0.96 -2.11 -28.47
CA ILE A 786 -1.38 -0.71 -28.41
C ILE A 786 -1.77 -0.20 -29.79
N ARG A 787 -2.59 0.83 -29.83
CA ARG A 787 -2.83 1.56 -31.06
C ARG A 787 -1.60 2.38 -31.44
N LYS A 788 -1.35 2.52 -32.76
CA LYS A 788 -0.26 3.35 -33.26
C LYS A 788 -0.40 4.78 -32.71
N PRO A 789 0.62 5.33 -32.03
CA PRO A 789 0.55 6.67 -31.50
C PRO A 789 0.52 7.72 -32.61
N LEU A 790 -0.11 8.85 -32.33
CA LEU A 790 0.02 10.04 -33.15
C LEU A 790 1.21 10.86 -32.67
N ILE A 791 2.01 11.36 -33.61
CA ILE A 791 3.22 12.11 -33.29
C ILE A 791 3.08 13.48 -33.94
N ALA A 792 3.30 14.56 -33.18
CA ALA A 792 3.33 15.91 -33.71
C ALA A 792 4.44 16.06 -34.76
N ALA A 793 4.15 16.79 -35.84
CA ALA A 793 5.00 16.84 -37.06
C ALA A 793 6.48 17.19 -36.78
N ASN A 794 6.76 17.98 -35.75
CA ASN A 794 8.10 18.46 -35.41
C ASN A 794 8.53 18.01 -33.99
N ALA A 795 7.93 16.94 -33.46
CA ALA A 795 8.30 16.42 -32.14
C ALA A 795 9.79 16.03 -32.13
N PRO A 796 10.60 16.53 -31.19
CA PRO A 796 12.02 16.21 -31.08
C PRO A 796 12.21 14.85 -30.42
N LEU A 797 11.79 13.78 -31.11
CA LEU A 797 11.94 12.40 -30.61
C LEU A 797 13.20 11.78 -31.17
N SER A 798 14.01 11.22 -30.27
CA SER A 798 15.16 10.36 -30.62
C SER A 798 15.03 9.07 -29.81
N ILE A 799 15.01 7.94 -30.50
CA ILE A 799 15.04 6.63 -29.84
C ILE A 799 16.50 6.23 -29.69
N PRO A 800 17.05 6.17 -28.48
CA PRO A 800 18.41 5.74 -28.25
C PRO A 800 18.56 4.24 -28.51
N GLN A 801 19.79 3.79 -28.70
CA GLN A 801 20.06 2.37 -28.62
C GLN A 801 20.04 1.94 -27.17
N TYR A 802 19.04 1.11 -26.81
CA TYR A 802 18.95 0.55 -25.47
C TYR A 802 20.08 -0.48 -25.24
N LYS A 803 20.39 -0.71 -23.96
CA LYS A 803 21.33 -1.75 -23.55
C LYS A 803 20.88 -3.10 -24.13
N GLU A 804 21.81 -3.83 -24.73
CA GLU A 804 21.55 -5.15 -25.30
C GLU A 804 21.06 -6.12 -24.20
N THR A 805 20.03 -6.89 -24.50
CA THR A 805 19.51 -7.93 -23.64
C THR A 805 19.30 -9.23 -24.42
N TYR A 806 19.43 -10.34 -23.73
CA TYR A 806 19.19 -11.68 -24.24
C TYR A 806 17.84 -12.19 -23.75
N ILE A 807 17.12 -12.90 -24.59
CA ILE A 807 15.83 -13.54 -24.27
C ILE A 807 15.99 -15.04 -24.37
N TYR A 808 15.46 -15.77 -23.37
CA TYR A 808 15.51 -17.23 -23.32
C TYR A 808 14.13 -17.79 -23.00
N ASP A 809 13.69 -18.83 -23.70
CA ASP A 809 12.47 -19.57 -23.41
C ASP A 809 12.81 -20.92 -22.77
N ILE A 810 12.22 -21.18 -21.61
CA ILE A 810 12.39 -22.41 -20.86
C ILE A 810 11.01 -23.06 -20.66
N THR A 811 10.83 -24.27 -21.17
CA THR A 811 9.62 -25.04 -20.87
C THR A 811 9.69 -25.53 -19.43
N THR A 812 8.66 -25.22 -18.65
CA THR A 812 8.65 -25.50 -17.21
C THR A 812 7.53 -26.45 -16.81
N ASP A 813 7.80 -27.27 -15.80
CA ASP A 813 6.84 -28.15 -15.14
C ASP A 813 6.39 -27.55 -13.80
N VAL A 814 5.18 -27.87 -13.40
CA VAL A 814 4.58 -27.43 -12.13
C VAL A 814 5.44 -27.90 -10.94
N GLY A 815 5.77 -26.96 -10.07
CA GLY A 815 6.53 -27.18 -8.84
C GLY A 815 8.04 -27.37 -9.04
N LYS A 816 8.55 -27.34 -10.27
CA LYS A 816 9.98 -27.50 -10.52
C LYS A 816 10.74 -26.17 -10.42
N LYS A 817 12.01 -26.30 -10.02
CA LYS A 817 12.95 -25.18 -9.88
C LYS A 817 13.96 -25.21 -11.02
N TYR A 818 14.28 -24.04 -11.51
CA TYR A 818 15.21 -23.78 -12.59
C TYR A 818 16.29 -22.82 -12.10
N THR A 819 17.53 -23.31 -12.02
CA THR A 819 18.66 -22.49 -11.57
C THR A 819 19.44 -22.00 -12.76
N LEU A 820 19.44 -20.68 -12.90
CA LEU A 820 20.13 -19.94 -13.94
C LEU A 820 21.44 -19.36 -13.39
N SER A 821 22.47 -19.31 -14.22
CA SER A 821 23.75 -18.69 -13.89
C SER A 821 24.34 -17.96 -15.09
N THR A 822 25.22 -17.00 -14.86
CA THR A 822 25.95 -16.28 -15.93
C THR A 822 27.29 -16.91 -16.27
N ARG A 823 27.66 -17.98 -15.57
CA ARG A 823 28.87 -18.79 -15.79
C ARG A 823 28.51 -20.26 -15.66
N PRO A 824 29.28 -21.17 -16.34
CA PRO A 824 29.13 -22.59 -16.08
C PRO A 824 29.27 -22.87 -14.59
N MET A 825 28.34 -23.60 -14.01
CA MET A 825 28.46 -24.10 -12.65
C MET A 825 29.31 -25.36 -12.69
N ASN A 826 30.46 -25.34 -12.05
CA ASN A 826 31.22 -26.59 -11.82
C ASN A 826 30.42 -27.43 -10.83
N HIS A 827 30.03 -28.62 -11.21
CA HIS A 827 29.38 -29.63 -10.36
C HIS A 827 30.30 -30.12 -9.24
#